data_802d1e2e5e4a354fc659e7095dc6ec58
#
_entry.id   802d1e2e5e4a354fc659e7095dc6ec58
#
_cell.length_a   1.000
_cell.length_b   1.000
_cell.length_c   1.000
_cell.angle_alpha   90.00
_cell.angle_beta   90.00
_cell.angle_gamma   90.00
#
_symmetry.space_group_name_H-M   'P 1'
#
loop_
_entity.id
_entity.type
_entity.pdbx_description
1 polymer ?
#
loop_
_entity_poly.entity_id
_entity_poly.type
_entity_poly.pdbx_seq_one_letter_code
_entity_poly.pdbx_strand_id
1 'polypeptide(L)'
;MKARLPQLFPALPLARDKQDTLLLLASALLVLAPHAAHLPLWVSLLCGATLAWRAAITLRGKRMPPTLVLVPVAAVAMAGVLHSYQTLLGKDAGVAMLVLLVAFKMLEMHARRDLFVVIFLCMFLILTNFFYSQSIGTALLMLASLVALLTVQLSFQLTGAVPPLRTRLLMGGRILLLAVPLAAAAFVVFPRVEGPLWGMPDDTHSATTGLSDTMSPGQMANLAQSAETAFRVRFDGPVPPQPQLYWRGPVLANYDGQTWTRLPAGRARTRAQPLSIAVSGAALHYQVTQEASQARWLFALEMPQALPTLPDRGVSLSAELEIQANAPLTQRVRYDLASYVNFRLQGDSALDDPADWLLLPYGANPQALAAGQRLRAQEPDPARRAAAVLRDFAGNGYVYTLQPPLLPGENSVDAFLYRTRAGFCEHYAGAFVFLMRAAGVPARVVTGYQGGELNPIDGYLTVRQSDAHAWAEVWLQGRGWVRLDPTAAVSPLRVQRGLAGALPPPAPFGMGMLGRLMQPDPNSLLARVRYAIGAANNGWNQWVLNYTPQRQHDLVQRLQDGLFGWRTAAVVALACLVLLVSRKFWHRRRTDPVDRLYSALCGRLGQLGLARAPDEGPTAYAARIAAAGLAPGPGAAAGEFLRRYSAYRYGPQPAGAASRLLPILKDLLSRVR
;
A
#
# COMPACT_ATOMS: atom_id res chain seq x y z
N MET A 1 46.19 5.23 13.92
CA MET A 1 45.66 6.51 14.40
C MET A 1 44.23 6.66 13.93
N LYS A 2 43.22 6.43 14.79
CA LYS A 2 41.82 6.69 14.49
C LYS A 2 41.49 8.12 14.92
N ALA A 3 41.30 9.01 13.98
CA ALA A 3 40.88 10.40 14.23
C ALA A 3 39.51 10.40 14.92
N ARG A 4 39.42 10.87 16.15
CA ARG A 4 38.17 11.18 16.85
C ARG A 4 37.63 12.48 16.26
N LEU A 5 36.50 12.41 15.59
CA LEU A 5 35.71 13.60 15.24
C LEU A 5 35.37 14.39 16.53
N PRO A 6 35.50 15.71 16.57
CA PRO A 6 35.16 16.50 17.73
C PRO A 6 33.65 16.45 17.97
N GLN A 7 33.25 16.07 19.19
CA GLN A 7 31.84 16.16 19.63
C GLN A 7 31.51 17.65 19.80
N LEU A 8 30.72 18.18 18.86
CA LEU A 8 30.38 19.60 18.78
C LEU A 8 29.38 20.10 19.86
N PHE A 9 28.80 19.22 20.67
CA PHE A 9 27.99 19.59 21.83
C PHE A 9 28.15 18.55 22.96
N PRO A 10 28.51 18.95 24.20
CA PRO A 10 28.35 18.08 25.34
C PRO A 10 26.88 17.89 25.62
N ALA A 11 26.32 16.75 25.29
CA ALA A 11 24.95 16.38 25.62
C ALA A 11 24.86 16.26 27.14
N LEU A 12 24.39 17.29 27.84
CA LEU A 12 23.90 17.17 29.22
C LEU A 12 22.85 16.04 29.25
N PRO A 13 22.98 15.03 30.12
CA PRO A 13 22.02 13.92 30.16
C PRO A 13 20.65 14.50 30.53
N LEU A 14 19.71 14.52 29.58
CA LEU A 14 18.33 14.90 29.83
C LEU A 14 17.74 14.02 30.93
N ALA A 15 16.98 14.62 31.84
CA ALA A 15 16.24 13.87 32.87
C ALA A 15 15.40 12.77 32.21
N ARG A 16 15.29 11.62 32.85
CA ARG A 16 14.61 10.43 32.35
C ARG A 16 13.22 10.70 31.80
N ASP A 17 12.39 11.41 32.56
CA ASP A 17 11.01 11.72 32.17
C ASP A 17 10.94 12.53 30.86
N LYS A 18 11.93 13.41 30.64
CA LYS A 18 12.04 14.16 29.39
C LYS A 18 12.43 13.25 28.22
N GLN A 19 13.37 12.33 28.42
CA GLN A 19 13.79 11.36 27.40
C GLN A 19 12.62 10.45 26.98
N ASP A 20 11.89 9.91 27.94
CA ASP A 20 10.78 8.99 27.70
C ASP A 20 9.58 9.72 27.02
N THR A 21 9.32 10.98 27.40
CA THR A 21 8.32 11.82 26.72
C THR A 21 8.73 12.17 25.29
N LEU A 22 10.01 12.49 25.04
CA LEU A 22 10.51 12.74 23.69
C LEU A 22 10.47 11.48 22.81
N LEU A 23 10.74 10.32 23.39
CA LEU A 23 10.61 9.05 22.70
C LEU A 23 9.15 8.77 22.31
N LEU A 24 8.19 9.08 23.20
CA LEU A 24 6.76 9.00 22.90
C LEU A 24 6.37 9.94 21.74
N LEU A 25 6.84 11.21 21.79
CA LEU A 25 6.58 12.18 20.72
C LEU A 25 7.16 11.74 19.37
N ALA A 26 8.39 11.22 19.37
CA ALA A 26 9.02 10.68 18.15
C ALA A 26 8.26 9.46 17.61
N SER A 27 7.78 8.57 18.49
CA SER A 27 6.97 7.42 18.09
C SER A 27 5.62 7.83 17.55
N ALA A 28 4.96 8.82 18.17
CA ALA A 28 3.71 9.38 17.68
C ALA A 28 3.89 10.08 16.32
N LEU A 29 4.97 10.84 16.15
CA LEU A 29 5.28 11.46 14.86
C LEU A 29 5.49 10.42 13.75
N LEU A 30 6.16 9.30 14.05
CA LEU A 30 6.35 8.21 13.10
C LEU A 30 5.02 7.59 12.65
N VAL A 31 4.03 7.49 13.56
CA VAL A 31 2.67 7.00 13.26
C VAL A 31 1.86 8.02 12.46
N LEU A 32 2.00 9.31 12.79
CA LEU A 32 1.19 10.41 12.24
C LEU A 32 1.70 10.90 10.88
N ALA A 33 3.01 10.85 10.64
CA ALA A 33 3.63 11.40 9.43
C ALA A 33 3.02 10.89 8.11
N PRO A 34 2.71 9.59 7.93
CA PRO A 34 2.11 9.12 6.69
C PRO A 34 0.72 9.70 6.41
N HIS A 35 -0.05 10.04 7.46
CA HIS A 35 -1.38 10.61 7.30
C HIS A 35 -1.35 12.04 6.73
N ALA A 36 -0.23 12.76 6.89
CA ALA A 36 -0.09 14.14 6.42
C ALA A 36 -0.31 14.29 4.89
N ALA A 37 -0.04 13.23 4.11
CA ALA A 37 -0.27 13.22 2.67
C ALA A 37 -1.76 13.13 2.27
N HIS A 38 -2.62 12.72 3.20
CA HIS A 38 -4.05 12.42 2.95
C HIS A 38 -4.99 13.35 3.72
N LEU A 39 -4.46 14.16 4.62
CA LEU A 39 -5.24 15.08 5.44
C LEU A 39 -5.14 16.52 4.91
N PRO A 40 -6.15 17.38 5.14
CA PRO A 40 -6.05 18.80 4.84
C PRO A 40 -4.82 19.42 5.50
N LEU A 41 -4.16 20.32 4.79
CA LEU A 41 -2.90 20.95 5.24
C LEU A 41 -3.03 21.57 6.64
N TRP A 42 -4.16 22.21 6.95
CA TRP A 42 -4.39 22.82 8.26
C TRP A 42 -4.40 21.79 9.42
N VAL A 43 -4.93 20.58 9.20
CA VAL A 43 -4.91 19.49 10.20
C VAL A 43 -3.47 19.05 10.48
N SER A 44 -2.69 18.85 9.43
CA SER A 44 -1.28 18.46 9.52
C SER A 44 -0.43 19.53 10.21
N LEU A 45 -0.66 20.81 9.89
CA LEU A 45 0.01 21.95 10.54
C LEU A 45 -0.37 22.07 12.01
N LEU A 46 -1.65 21.95 12.36
CA LEU A 46 -2.13 22.00 13.74
C LEU A 46 -1.57 20.84 14.57
N CYS A 47 -1.54 19.64 14.00
CA CYS A 47 -0.94 18.46 14.63
C CYS A 47 0.57 18.68 14.86
N GLY A 48 1.31 19.13 13.85
CA GLY A 48 2.74 19.44 13.97
C GLY A 48 3.03 20.53 15.00
N ALA A 49 2.25 21.61 15.02
CA ALA A 49 2.37 22.69 16.00
C ALA A 49 2.12 22.21 17.44
N THR A 50 1.11 21.37 17.64
CA THR A 50 0.80 20.79 18.98
C THR A 50 1.90 19.87 19.47
N LEU A 51 2.45 19.01 18.61
CA LEU A 51 3.57 18.13 18.96
C LEU A 51 4.84 18.93 19.25
N ALA A 52 5.14 19.97 18.44
CA ALA A 52 6.28 20.86 18.68
C ALA A 52 6.10 21.65 19.98
N TRP A 53 4.88 22.12 20.29
CA TRP A 53 4.57 22.78 21.56
C TRP A 53 4.78 21.84 22.73
N ARG A 54 4.30 20.59 22.65
CA ARG A 54 4.54 19.56 23.67
C ARG A 54 6.04 19.29 23.87
N ALA A 55 6.80 19.17 22.80
CA ALA A 55 8.25 19.01 22.88
C ALA A 55 8.93 20.21 23.57
N ALA A 56 8.54 21.45 23.23
CA ALA A 56 9.05 22.66 23.84
C ALA A 56 8.72 22.74 25.35
N ILE A 57 7.50 22.37 25.75
CA ILE A 57 7.10 22.27 27.17
C ILE A 57 8.00 21.27 27.91
N THR A 58 8.22 20.09 27.33
CA THR A 58 9.03 19.02 27.92
C THR A 58 10.48 19.46 28.09
N LEU A 59 11.09 20.06 27.06
CA LEU A 59 12.47 20.51 27.11
C LEU A 59 12.67 21.65 28.11
N ARG A 60 11.75 22.64 28.13
CA ARG A 60 11.83 23.84 29.00
C ARG A 60 11.31 23.60 30.41
N GLY A 61 10.67 22.45 30.69
CA GLY A 61 10.08 22.16 32.01
C GLY A 61 8.90 23.08 32.36
N LYS A 62 8.18 23.61 31.36
CA LYS A 62 7.01 24.49 31.58
C LYS A 62 5.77 23.68 31.98
N ARG A 63 4.78 24.34 32.59
CA ARG A 63 3.49 23.74 32.92
C ARG A 63 2.66 23.46 31.65
N MET A 64 1.84 22.44 31.71
CA MET A 64 0.88 22.10 30.66
C MET A 64 -0.20 23.15 30.54
N PRO A 65 -0.77 23.39 29.35
CA PRO A 65 -1.92 24.26 29.18
C PRO A 65 -3.12 23.70 29.97
N PRO A 66 -3.93 24.57 30.56
CA PRO A 66 -5.13 24.13 31.29
C PRO A 66 -6.17 23.58 30.29
N THR A 67 -6.98 22.59 30.75
CA THR A 67 -8.06 21.99 29.95
C THR A 67 -9.06 23.02 29.44
N LEU A 68 -9.27 24.11 30.19
CA LEU A 68 -10.13 25.23 29.81
C LEU A 68 -9.71 25.90 28.47
N VAL A 69 -8.42 25.84 28.11
CA VAL A 69 -7.90 26.33 26.82
C VAL A 69 -7.97 25.24 25.75
N LEU A 70 -7.70 23.98 26.11
CA LEU A 70 -7.66 22.87 25.15
C LEU A 70 -9.04 22.51 24.61
N VAL A 71 -10.10 22.55 25.45
CA VAL A 71 -11.46 22.20 25.05
C VAL A 71 -12.02 23.12 23.95
N PRO A 72 -11.95 24.45 24.06
CA PRO A 72 -12.38 25.33 22.97
C PRO A 72 -11.58 25.14 21.67
N VAL A 73 -10.26 24.96 21.78
CA VAL A 73 -9.41 24.70 20.60
C VAL A 73 -9.81 23.38 19.93
N ALA A 74 -10.08 22.34 20.70
CA ALA A 74 -10.55 21.06 20.17
C ALA A 74 -11.94 21.20 19.51
N ALA A 75 -12.85 21.98 20.10
CA ALA A 75 -14.17 22.24 19.52
C ALA A 75 -14.06 22.99 18.18
N VAL A 76 -13.21 24.02 18.10
CA VAL A 76 -12.95 24.75 16.85
C VAL A 76 -12.32 23.83 15.80
N ALA A 77 -11.36 22.98 16.18
CA ALA A 77 -10.76 22.01 15.28
C ALA A 77 -11.80 21.01 14.77
N MET A 78 -12.73 20.54 15.62
CA MET A 78 -13.83 19.67 15.23
C MET A 78 -14.80 20.35 14.26
N ALA A 79 -15.14 21.61 14.49
CA ALA A 79 -15.94 22.40 13.55
C ALA A 79 -15.20 22.59 12.19
N GLY A 80 -13.86 22.73 12.22
CA GLY A 80 -13.03 22.76 11.03
C GLY A 80 -13.07 21.47 10.24
N VAL A 81 -13.04 20.30 10.91
CA VAL A 81 -13.21 18.98 10.26
C VAL A 81 -14.60 18.90 9.61
N LEU A 82 -15.67 19.26 10.34
CA LEU A 82 -17.01 19.28 9.80
C LEU A 82 -17.13 20.20 8.57
N HIS A 83 -16.51 21.37 8.62
CA HIS A 83 -16.50 22.31 7.48
C HIS A 83 -15.74 21.74 6.28
N SER A 84 -14.59 21.10 6.50
CA SER A 84 -13.74 20.55 5.43
C SER A 84 -14.35 19.34 4.73
N TYR A 85 -14.99 18.46 5.48
CA TYR A 85 -15.52 17.18 4.96
C TYR A 85 -17.05 17.15 4.83
N GLN A 86 -17.76 18.17 5.30
CA GLN A 86 -19.22 18.28 5.34
C GLN A 86 -19.90 17.11 6.10
N THR A 87 -19.12 16.27 6.77
CA THR A 87 -19.57 15.12 7.58
C THR A 87 -18.56 14.83 8.69
N LEU A 88 -19.04 14.27 9.79
CA LEU A 88 -18.18 13.69 10.83
C LEU A 88 -18.09 12.15 10.71
N LEU A 89 -18.98 11.56 9.90
CA LEU A 89 -19.02 10.13 9.65
C LEU A 89 -18.38 9.85 8.28
N GLY A 90 -17.28 9.12 8.28
CA GLY A 90 -16.55 8.80 7.06
C GLY A 90 -15.08 8.49 7.37
N LYS A 91 -14.41 7.85 6.42
CA LYS A 91 -13.03 7.42 6.57
C LYS A 91 -12.09 8.60 6.87
N ASP A 92 -12.11 9.62 6.03
CA ASP A 92 -11.16 10.73 6.09
C ASP A 92 -11.45 11.69 7.25
N ALA A 93 -12.73 12.00 7.50
CA ALA A 93 -13.16 12.78 8.67
C ALA A 93 -12.79 12.06 9.99
N GLY A 94 -13.06 10.75 10.07
CA GLY A 94 -12.73 9.94 11.26
C GLY A 94 -11.23 9.89 11.55
N VAL A 95 -10.39 9.73 10.51
CA VAL A 95 -8.93 9.76 10.65
C VAL A 95 -8.44 11.14 11.07
N ALA A 96 -8.96 12.23 10.47
CA ALA A 96 -8.62 13.59 10.86
C ALA A 96 -8.94 13.87 12.33
N MET A 97 -10.14 13.45 12.79
CA MET A 97 -10.54 13.57 14.20
C MET A 97 -9.59 12.78 15.12
N LEU A 98 -9.22 11.56 14.74
CA LEU A 98 -8.34 10.72 15.54
C LEU A 98 -6.91 11.29 15.64
N VAL A 99 -6.38 11.85 14.55
CA VAL A 99 -5.09 12.54 14.50
C VAL A 99 -5.08 13.76 15.44
N LEU A 100 -6.13 14.58 15.37
CA LEU A 100 -6.29 15.73 16.26
C LEU A 100 -6.47 15.32 17.73
N LEU A 101 -7.22 14.25 17.98
CA LEU A 101 -7.41 13.71 19.33
C LEU A 101 -6.07 13.27 19.95
N VAL A 102 -5.21 12.56 19.20
CA VAL A 102 -3.87 12.20 19.67
C VAL A 102 -3.04 13.45 19.98
N ALA A 103 -3.04 14.43 19.07
CA ALA A 103 -2.27 15.65 19.23
C ALA A 103 -2.69 16.45 20.49
N PHE A 104 -3.99 16.63 20.71
CA PHE A 104 -4.50 17.31 21.90
C PHE A 104 -4.31 16.49 23.18
N LYS A 105 -4.49 15.17 23.11
CA LYS A 105 -4.27 14.29 24.26
C LYS A 105 -2.81 14.31 24.72
N MET A 106 -1.86 14.51 23.82
CA MET A 106 -0.44 14.73 24.17
C MET A 106 -0.24 16.00 25.02
N LEU A 107 -1.01 17.07 24.80
CA LEU A 107 -0.96 18.31 25.61
C LEU A 107 -1.71 18.19 26.93
N GLU A 108 -2.68 17.27 27.04
CA GLU A 108 -3.48 17.05 28.25
C GLU A 108 -2.83 16.05 29.22
N MET A 109 -1.85 15.27 28.75
CA MET A 109 -1.28 14.14 29.48
C MET A 109 -0.60 14.54 30.78
N HIS A 110 -1.19 14.17 31.94
CA HIS A 110 -0.67 14.41 33.28
C HIS A 110 -0.37 13.11 34.04
N ALA A 111 -1.16 12.07 33.82
CA ALA A 111 -1.11 10.82 34.57
C ALA A 111 -0.58 9.66 33.70
N ARG A 112 -0.07 8.61 34.36
CA ARG A 112 0.33 7.37 33.67
C ARG A 112 -0.82 6.73 32.87
N ARG A 113 -2.07 6.90 33.32
CA ARG A 113 -3.25 6.44 32.59
C ARG A 113 -3.36 7.10 31.21
N ASP A 114 -3.08 8.40 31.12
CA ASP A 114 -3.19 9.16 29.87
C ASP A 114 -2.17 8.69 28.83
N LEU A 115 -0.98 8.22 29.29
CA LEU A 115 0.01 7.60 28.45
C LEU A 115 -0.54 6.37 27.71
N PHE A 116 -1.22 5.48 28.44
CA PHE A 116 -1.81 4.29 27.82
C PHE A 116 -2.86 4.66 26.78
N VAL A 117 -3.68 5.68 27.06
CA VAL A 117 -4.68 6.19 26.11
C VAL A 117 -3.98 6.67 24.83
N VAL A 118 -2.91 7.45 24.94
CA VAL A 118 -2.14 7.92 23.76
C VAL A 118 -1.53 6.75 22.97
N ILE A 119 -0.94 5.76 23.66
CA ILE A 119 -0.38 4.58 23.01
C ILE A 119 -1.46 3.80 22.26
N PHE A 120 -2.64 3.57 22.88
CA PHE A 120 -3.75 2.87 22.23
C PHE A 120 -4.31 3.65 21.03
N LEU A 121 -4.45 4.96 21.14
CA LEU A 121 -4.84 5.81 20.01
C LEU A 121 -3.82 5.75 18.87
N CYS A 122 -2.53 5.78 19.19
CA CYS A 122 -1.47 5.59 18.18
C CYS A 122 -1.51 4.19 17.54
N MET A 123 -1.78 3.12 18.34
CA MET A 123 -1.97 1.77 17.78
C MET A 123 -3.18 1.70 16.86
N PHE A 124 -4.26 2.38 17.18
CA PHE A 124 -5.42 2.47 16.30
C PHE A 124 -5.09 3.25 15.01
N LEU A 125 -4.32 4.35 15.11
CA LEU A 125 -3.84 5.09 13.93
C LEU A 125 -2.89 4.27 13.05
N ILE A 126 -2.13 3.32 13.60
CA ILE A 126 -1.36 2.37 12.78
C ILE A 126 -2.28 1.61 11.82
N LEU A 127 -3.44 1.15 12.30
CA LEU A 127 -4.40 0.43 11.48
C LEU A 127 -5.02 1.32 10.39
N THR A 128 -5.30 2.60 10.70
CA THR A 128 -5.91 3.52 9.73
C THR A 128 -4.98 3.87 8.56
N ASN A 129 -3.66 3.70 8.68
CA ASN A 129 -2.74 3.85 7.56
C ASN A 129 -3.04 2.86 6.41
N PHE A 130 -3.52 1.65 6.74
CA PHE A 130 -3.89 0.65 5.74
C PHE A 130 -5.14 1.01 4.93
N PHE A 131 -5.92 2.02 5.35
CA PHE A 131 -7.00 2.59 4.53
C PHE A 131 -6.47 3.35 3.31
N TYR A 132 -5.24 3.87 3.38
CA TYR A 132 -4.63 4.66 2.31
C TYR A 132 -3.62 3.87 1.49
N SER A 133 -2.84 3.01 2.13
CA SER A 133 -1.83 2.22 1.44
C SER A 133 -1.64 0.85 2.09
N GLN A 134 -1.78 -0.20 1.30
CA GLN A 134 -1.55 -1.59 1.72
C GLN A 134 -0.23 -2.14 1.18
N SER A 135 0.72 -1.27 0.82
CA SER A 135 2.03 -1.67 0.31
C SER A 135 2.89 -2.32 1.40
N ILE A 136 3.85 -3.14 0.98
CA ILE A 136 4.83 -3.74 1.92
C ILE A 136 5.64 -2.66 2.66
N GLY A 137 5.91 -1.52 2.01
CA GLY A 137 6.59 -0.38 2.64
C GLY A 137 5.78 0.20 3.80
N THR A 138 4.47 0.37 3.62
CA THR A 138 3.55 0.80 4.68
C THR A 138 3.53 -0.21 5.83
N ALA A 139 3.44 -1.51 5.53
CA ALA A 139 3.47 -2.57 6.55
C ALA A 139 4.77 -2.54 7.38
N LEU A 140 5.94 -2.39 6.73
CA LEU A 140 7.23 -2.28 7.42
C LEU A 140 7.31 -1.02 8.31
N LEU A 141 6.82 0.13 7.82
CA LEU A 141 6.77 1.36 8.60
C LEU A 141 5.86 1.20 9.83
N MET A 142 4.69 0.54 9.66
CA MET A 142 3.78 0.27 10.77
C MET A 142 4.37 -0.70 11.79
N LEU A 143 5.12 -1.73 11.35
CA LEU A 143 5.88 -2.61 12.25
C LEU A 143 6.95 -1.85 13.02
N ALA A 144 7.70 -0.97 12.38
CA ALA A 144 8.69 -0.10 13.05
C ALA A 144 8.01 0.82 14.07
N SER A 145 6.85 1.41 13.73
CA SER A 145 6.05 2.24 14.62
C SER A 145 5.54 1.45 15.84
N LEU A 146 5.11 0.21 15.63
CA LEU A 146 4.69 -0.68 16.71
C LEU A 146 5.84 -1.01 17.66
N VAL A 147 7.04 -1.33 17.14
CA VAL A 147 8.25 -1.54 17.96
C VAL A 147 8.60 -0.28 18.77
N ALA A 148 8.48 0.91 18.16
CA ALA A 148 8.71 2.17 18.85
C ALA A 148 7.71 2.38 20.00
N LEU A 149 6.41 2.16 19.77
CA LEU A 149 5.37 2.27 20.81
C LEU A 149 5.55 1.24 21.93
N LEU A 150 5.88 -0.01 21.61
CA LEU A 150 6.21 -1.03 22.62
C LEU A 150 7.44 -0.62 23.44
N THR A 151 8.43 -0.02 22.80
CA THR A 151 9.64 0.49 23.49
C THR A 151 9.29 1.63 24.44
N VAL A 152 8.40 2.55 24.03
CA VAL A 152 7.85 3.61 24.90
C VAL A 152 7.12 3.01 26.10
N GLN A 153 6.22 2.07 25.86
CA GLN A 153 5.46 1.40 26.91
C GLN A 153 6.38 0.73 27.95
N LEU A 154 7.41 0.00 27.47
CA LEU A 154 8.42 -0.60 28.35
C LEU A 154 9.18 0.46 29.17
N SER A 155 9.57 1.58 28.53
CA SER A 155 10.32 2.65 29.17
C SER A 155 9.59 3.24 30.36
N PHE A 156 8.29 3.45 30.27
CA PHE A 156 7.47 3.97 31.34
C PHE A 156 7.13 2.94 32.44
N GLN A 157 7.26 1.65 32.15
CA GLN A 157 7.04 0.58 33.14
C GLN A 157 8.29 0.22 33.93
N LEU A 158 9.48 0.46 33.39
CA LEU A 158 10.73 0.14 34.07
C LEU A 158 10.91 1.04 35.29
N THR A 159 11.22 0.43 36.42
CA THR A 159 11.61 1.10 37.68
C THR A 159 13.11 0.88 37.93
N GLY A 160 13.80 1.87 38.50
CA GLY A 160 15.24 1.79 38.78
C GLY A 160 16.14 2.13 37.59
N ALA A 161 17.26 1.42 37.43
CA ALA A 161 18.20 1.64 36.34
C ALA A 161 17.61 1.24 34.99
N VAL A 162 17.50 2.20 34.06
CA VAL A 162 16.90 1.98 32.73
C VAL A 162 17.97 1.53 31.75
N PRO A 163 17.77 0.42 31.05
CA PRO A 163 18.67 -0.03 29.98
C PRO A 163 18.80 1.02 28.85
N PRO A 164 19.92 1.05 28.12
CA PRO A 164 20.09 1.95 26.99
C PRO A 164 19.01 1.72 25.93
N LEU A 165 18.69 2.76 25.14
CA LEU A 165 17.62 2.75 24.14
C LEU A 165 17.71 1.54 23.19
N ARG A 166 18.93 1.20 22.73
CA ARG A 166 19.17 0.01 21.89
C ARG A 166 18.63 -1.28 22.52
N THR A 167 18.87 -1.48 23.82
CA THR A 167 18.39 -2.67 24.54
C THR A 167 16.88 -2.67 24.66
N ARG A 168 16.26 -1.50 24.91
CA ARG A 168 14.80 -1.34 24.98
C ARG A 168 14.13 -1.60 23.63
N LEU A 169 14.71 -1.11 22.53
CA LEU A 169 14.25 -1.41 21.16
C LEU A 169 14.34 -2.89 20.84
N LEU A 170 15.45 -3.55 21.23
CA LEU A 170 15.60 -5.00 21.05
C LEU A 170 14.57 -5.79 21.89
N MET A 171 14.21 -5.32 23.08
CA MET A 171 13.14 -5.92 23.89
C MET A 171 11.77 -5.77 23.23
N GLY A 172 11.43 -4.56 22.74
CA GLY A 172 10.22 -4.32 21.97
C GLY A 172 10.13 -5.19 20.72
N GLY A 173 11.20 -5.29 19.96
CA GLY A 173 11.31 -6.18 18.79
C GLY A 173 11.16 -7.66 19.16
N ARG A 174 11.71 -8.11 20.29
CA ARG A 174 11.53 -9.51 20.77
C ARG A 174 10.08 -9.79 21.17
N ILE A 175 9.39 -8.84 21.80
CA ILE A 175 7.96 -8.99 22.12
C ILE A 175 7.17 -9.15 20.84
N LEU A 176 7.41 -8.30 19.84
CA LEU A 176 6.77 -8.40 18.54
C LEU A 176 7.08 -9.74 17.85
N LEU A 177 8.34 -10.17 17.86
CA LEU A 177 8.74 -11.46 17.27
C LEU A 177 8.05 -12.66 17.94
N LEU A 178 7.86 -12.61 19.25
CA LEU A 178 7.13 -13.65 19.99
C LEU A 178 5.63 -13.65 19.67
N ALA A 179 5.06 -12.53 19.23
CA ALA A 179 3.66 -12.45 18.80
C ALA A 179 3.45 -12.98 17.36
N VAL A 180 4.50 -13.07 16.53
CA VAL A 180 4.40 -13.49 15.11
C VAL A 180 3.73 -14.87 14.93
N PRO A 181 4.06 -15.93 15.68
CA PRO A 181 3.40 -17.24 15.51
C PRO A 181 1.90 -17.18 15.76
N LEU A 182 1.48 -16.44 16.80
CA LEU A 182 0.06 -16.25 17.11
C LEU A 182 -0.64 -15.42 16.04
N ALA A 183 0.01 -14.34 15.56
CA ALA A 183 -0.52 -13.51 14.49
C ALA A 183 -0.64 -14.30 13.17
N ALA A 184 0.33 -15.16 12.84
CA ALA A 184 0.27 -16.03 11.68
C ALA A 184 -0.87 -17.07 11.80
N ALA A 185 -1.03 -17.68 12.95
CA ALA A 185 -2.15 -18.61 13.20
C ALA A 185 -3.51 -17.88 13.08
N ALA A 186 -3.64 -16.70 13.69
CA ALA A 186 -4.83 -15.88 13.58
C ALA A 186 -5.10 -15.46 12.12
N PHE A 187 -4.08 -15.09 11.35
CA PHE A 187 -4.21 -14.75 9.92
C PHE A 187 -4.78 -15.89 9.09
N VAL A 188 -4.36 -17.14 9.38
CA VAL A 188 -4.83 -18.34 8.66
C VAL A 188 -6.24 -18.76 9.11
N VAL A 189 -6.55 -18.70 10.41
CA VAL A 189 -7.77 -19.28 11.00
C VAL A 189 -8.94 -18.29 11.01
N PHE A 190 -8.69 -16.99 11.18
CA PHE A 190 -9.78 -16.00 11.26
C PHE A 190 -10.56 -15.92 9.94
N PRO A 191 -11.90 -16.12 9.97
CA PRO A 191 -12.73 -16.07 8.77
C PRO A 191 -12.64 -14.70 8.12
N ARG A 192 -12.49 -14.67 6.80
CA ARG A 192 -12.50 -13.42 6.01
C ARG A 192 -13.94 -13.03 5.75
N VAL A 193 -14.33 -11.87 6.30
CA VAL A 193 -15.63 -11.26 6.02
C VAL A 193 -15.47 -10.38 4.78
N GLU A 194 -16.27 -10.61 3.76
CA GLU A 194 -16.30 -9.79 2.54
C GLU A 194 -17.17 -8.55 2.77
N GLY A 195 -16.63 -7.39 2.40
CA GLY A 195 -17.31 -6.10 2.52
C GLY A 195 -17.11 -5.38 3.87
N PRO A 196 -17.59 -4.15 3.98
CA PRO A 196 -17.55 -3.39 5.22
C PRO A 196 -18.50 -4.00 6.25
N LEU A 197 -18.04 -4.17 7.50
CA LEU A 197 -18.84 -4.71 8.61
C LEU A 197 -20.01 -3.80 9.00
N TRP A 198 -20.01 -2.56 8.56
CA TRP A 198 -21.07 -1.55 8.74
C TRP A 198 -21.20 -0.78 7.43
N GLY A 199 -22.45 -0.50 7.06
CA GLY A 199 -22.77 0.36 5.91
C GLY A 199 -22.30 1.78 6.21
N MET A 200 -21.10 2.15 5.73
CA MET A 200 -20.71 3.55 5.66
C MET A 200 -21.49 4.20 4.53
N PRO A 201 -21.95 5.45 4.68
CA PRO A 201 -22.42 6.23 3.54
C PRO A 201 -21.30 6.23 2.49
N ASP A 202 -21.66 5.95 1.24
CA ASP A 202 -20.72 6.10 0.13
C ASP A 202 -20.12 7.50 0.21
N ASP A 203 -18.80 7.60 0.32
CA ASP A 203 -18.09 8.87 0.20
C ASP A 203 -18.32 9.38 -1.22
N THR A 204 -19.35 10.20 -1.41
CA THR A 204 -19.75 10.81 -2.69
C THR A 204 -18.65 11.68 -3.30
N HIS A 205 -17.55 11.87 -2.59
CA HIS A 205 -16.36 12.62 -3.01
C HIS A 205 -15.10 11.75 -3.19
N SER A 206 -15.19 10.43 -3.09
CA SER A 206 -14.06 9.58 -3.51
C SER A 206 -13.95 9.71 -5.04
N ALA A 207 -13.01 10.54 -5.50
CA ALA A 207 -12.67 10.63 -6.91
C ALA A 207 -12.44 9.20 -7.43
N THR A 208 -13.18 8.82 -8.48
CA THR A 208 -12.96 7.54 -9.15
C THR A 208 -11.52 7.48 -9.61
N THR A 209 -10.70 6.64 -8.97
CA THR A 209 -9.32 6.42 -9.38
C THR A 209 -9.36 5.52 -10.60
N GLY A 210 -9.11 6.07 -11.79
CA GLY A 210 -9.05 5.30 -13.01
C GLY A 210 -9.82 5.92 -14.18
N LEU A 211 -10.00 5.13 -15.24
CA LEU A 211 -10.72 5.55 -16.44
C LEU A 211 -12.20 5.79 -16.17
N SER A 212 -12.65 6.97 -16.56
CA SER A 212 -14.06 7.37 -16.57
C SER A 212 -14.78 6.81 -17.81
N ASP A 213 -16.11 6.77 -17.74
CA ASP A 213 -17.00 6.52 -18.88
C ASP A 213 -17.25 7.78 -19.75
N THR A 214 -16.52 8.85 -19.47
CA THR A 214 -16.49 10.10 -20.23
C THR A 214 -15.05 10.52 -20.52
N MET A 215 -14.85 11.33 -21.56
CA MET A 215 -13.55 11.90 -21.91
C MET A 215 -13.71 13.37 -22.28
N SER A 216 -13.13 14.24 -21.46
CA SER A 216 -13.05 15.69 -21.69
C SER A 216 -11.59 16.13 -21.81
N PRO A 217 -11.29 17.26 -22.48
CA PRO A 217 -9.92 17.80 -22.56
C PRO A 217 -9.29 18.00 -21.18
N GLY A 218 -8.07 17.48 -20.96
CA GLY A 218 -7.32 17.52 -19.69
C GLY A 218 -7.55 16.32 -18.76
N GLN A 219 -8.59 15.53 -18.96
CA GLN A 219 -8.92 14.41 -18.06
C GLN A 219 -7.89 13.27 -18.14
N MET A 220 -7.52 12.85 -19.33
CA MET A 220 -6.52 11.80 -19.53
C MET A 220 -5.11 12.30 -19.17
N ALA A 221 -4.81 13.58 -19.44
CA ALA A 221 -3.55 14.18 -19.05
C ALA A 221 -3.36 14.22 -17.52
N ASN A 222 -4.41 14.45 -16.75
CA ASN A 222 -4.38 14.37 -15.30
C ASN A 222 -4.15 12.92 -14.82
N LEU A 223 -4.84 11.95 -15.41
CA LEU A 223 -4.67 10.53 -15.07
C LEU A 223 -3.24 10.04 -15.39
N ALA A 224 -2.64 10.54 -16.47
CA ALA A 224 -1.28 10.21 -16.89
C ALA A 224 -0.19 10.68 -15.90
N GLN A 225 -0.49 11.54 -14.94
CA GLN A 225 0.42 11.97 -13.88
C GLN A 225 0.45 11.00 -12.69
N SER A 226 -0.48 10.05 -12.61
CA SER A 226 -0.54 9.06 -11.53
C SER A 226 0.32 7.84 -11.84
N ALA A 227 1.28 7.55 -10.96
CA ALA A 227 2.11 6.35 -11.01
C ALA A 227 1.44 5.11 -10.38
N GLU A 228 0.20 5.23 -9.91
CA GLU A 228 -0.53 4.13 -9.30
C GLU A 228 -0.75 2.99 -10.31
N THR A 229 -0.76 1.77 -9.79
CA THR A 229 -1.05 0.59 -10.60
C THR A 229 -2.54 0.52 -10.90
N ALA A 230 -2.90 0.43 -12.18
CA ALA A 230 -4.27 0.13 -12.61
C ALA A 230 -4.53 -1.38 -12.53
N PHE A 231 -3.65 -2.17 -13.12
CA PHE A 231 -3.69 -3.64 -13.05
C PHE A 231 -2.32 -4.26 -13.36
N ARG A 232 -2.19 -5.54 -13.04
CA ARG A 232 -1.03 -6.37 -13.40
C ARG A 232 -1.47 -7.54 -14.24
N VAL A 233 -0.63 -7.93 -15.19
CA VAL A 233 -0.91 -9.04 -16.09
C VAL A 233 0.22 -10.05 -16.03
N ARG A 234 -0.14 -11.32 -15.95
CA ARG A 234 0.78 -12.43 -16.11
C ARG A 234 0.38 -13.22 -17.35
N PHE A 235 1.25 -13.26 -18.34
CA PHE A 235 1.06 -14.09 -19.53
C PHE A 235 1.55 -15.52 -19.27
N ASP A 236 0.86 -16.51 -19.85
CA ASP A 236 1.28 -17.91 -19.79
C ASP A 236 2.38 -18.21 -20.82
N GLY A 237 2.63 -17.29 -21.74
CA GLY A 237 3.65 -17.34 -22.79
C GLY A 237 4.46 -16.05 -22.86
N PRO A 238 5.15 -15.80 -24.00
CA PRO A 238 5.89 -14.56 -24.19
C PRO A 238 4.97 -13.35 -24.22
N VAL A 239 5.43 -12.27 -23.59
CA VAL A 239 4.70 -11.00 -23.58
C VAL A 239 4.71 -10.39 -24.98
N PRO A 240 3.55 -9.98 -25.53
CA PRO A 240 3.49 -9.31 -26.82
C PRO A 240 4.31 -8.02 -26.86
N PRO A 241 4.79 -7.59 -28.04
CA PRO A 241 5.48 -6.32 -28.17
C PRO A 241 4.60 -5.14 -27.74
N GLN A 242 5.22 -4.12 -27.17
CA GLN A 242 4.55 -2.91 -26.64
C GLN A 242 3.47 -2.32 -27.58
N PRO A 243 3.68 -2.20 -28.92
CA PRO A 243 2.67 -1.67 -29.84
C PRO A 243 1.41 -2.53 -29.99
N GLN A 244 1.38 -3.75 -29.47
CA GLN A 244 0.22 -4.65 -29.51
C GLN A 244 -0.55 -4.63 -28.18
N LEU A 245 -0.01 -4.01 -27.12
CA LEU A 245 -0.60 -4.01 -25.78
C LEU A 245 -1.65 -2.88 -25.65
N TYR A 246 -2.80 -3.06 -26.29
CA TYR A 246 -3.96 -2.18 -26.10
C TYR A 246 -5.01 -2.88 -25.24
N TRP A 247 -5.20 -2.31 -24.05
CA TRP A 247 -6.14 -2.80 -23.05
C TRP A 247 -7.44 -2.03 -23.19
N ARG A 248 -8.43 -2.65 -23.79
CA ARG A 248 -9.70 -2.03 -24.16
C ARG A 248 -10.53 -1.72 -22.92
N GLY A 249 -11.06 -0.51 -22.84
CA GLY A 249 -12.01 -0.02 -21.86
C GLY A 249 -13.25 0.58 -22.51
N PRO A 250 -13.82 1.70 -21.99
CA PRO A 250 -15.01 2.35 -22.53
C PRO A 250 -14.89 2.81 -23.96
N VAL A 251 -16.01 2.66 -24.70
CA VAL A 251 -16.18 3.16 -26.06
C VAL A 251 -17.11 4.37 -26.03
N LEU A 252 -16.62 5.50 -26.53
CA LEU A 252 -17.30 6.78 -26.49
C LEU A 252 -17.78 7.16 -27.90
N ALA A 253 -19.06 7.38 -28.03
CA ALA A 253 -19.69 7.60 -29.33
C ALA A 253 -20.42 8.93 -29.43
N ASN A 254 -20.95 9.48 -28.34
CA ASN A 254 -21.67 10.72 -28.33
C ASN A 254 -20.73 11.89 -27.96
N TYR A 255 -20.78 12.97 -28.74
CA TYR A 255 -19.98 14.18 -28.53
C TYR A 255 -20.88 15.41 -28.44
N ASP A 256 -20.79 16.18 -27.37
CA ASP A 256 -21.61 17.36 -27.11
C ASP A 256 -20.94 18.69 -27.56
N GLY A 257 -19.73 18.65 -28.08
CA GLY A 257 -18.90 19.80 -28.43
C GLY A 257 -17.65 19.94 -27.57
N GLN A 258 -17.65 19.35 -26.36
CA GLN A 258 -16.54 19.37 -25.43
C GLN A 258 -16.18 17.98 -24.89
N THR A 259 -17.20 17.19 -24.56
CA THR A 259 -17.07 15.91 -23.87
C THR A 259 -17.55 14.75 -24.75
N TRP A 260 -16.75 13.71 -24.81
CA TRP A 260 -17.14 12.43 -25.39
C TRP A 260 -17.78 11.55 -24.31
N THR A 261 -18.94 10.99 -24.62
CA THR A 261 -19.70 10.11 -23.72
C THR A 261 -20.10 8.82 -24.44
N ARG A 262 -20.52 7.83 -23.68
CA ARG A 262 -21.06 6.57 -24.22
C ARG A 262 -22.40 6.83 -24.92
N LEU A 263 -22.82 5.88 -25.78
CA LEU A 263 -24.18 5.91 -26.31
C LEU A 263 -25.19 5.80 -25.16
N PRO A 264 -26.28 6.60 -25.21
CA PRO A 264 -27.36 6.49 -24.23
C PRO A 264 -27.90 5.05 -24.14
N ALA A 265 -28.22 4.59 -22.93
CA ALA A 265 -28.69 3.21 -22.69
C ALA A 265 -29.88 2.78 -23.55
N GLY A 266 -30.78 3.70 -23.93
CA GLY A 266 -31.90 3.43 -24.82
C GLY A 266 -31.50 3.22 -26.30
N ARG A 267 -30.29 3.59 -26.69
CA ARG A 267 -29.70 3.33 -28.01
C ARG A 267 -28.63 2.23 -27.96
N ALA A 268 -28.12 1.90 -26.77
CA ALA A 268 -27.26 0.74 -26.57
C ALA A 268 -28.11 -0.54 -26.79
N ARG A 269 -28.00 -1.12 -27.97
CA ARG A 269 -28.85 -2.23 -28.41
C ARG A 269 -28.53 -3.52 -27.65
N THR A 270 -29.61 -4.19 -27.22
CA THR A 270 -29.58 -5.64 -26.99
C THR A 270 -29.48 -6.28 -28.39
N ARG A 271 -28.29 -6.74 -28.72
CA ARG A 271 -27.98 -7.25 -30.06
C ARG A 271 -28.82 -8.48 -30.37
N ALA A 272 -29.61 -8.42 -31.44
CA ALA A 272 -30.32 -9.57 -31.95
C ALA A 272 -29.46 -10.49 -32.85
N GLN A 273 -28.30 -10.02 -33.30
CA GLN A 273 -27.40 -10.80 -34.16
C GLN A 273 -26.03 -11.01 -33.51
N PRO A 274 -25.43 -12.22 -33.63
CA PRO A 274 -24.09 -12.47 -33.14
C PRO A 274 -23.07 -11.60 -33.89
N LEU A 275 -22.04 -11.10 -33.15
CA LEU A 275 -20.93 -10.35 -33.71
C LEU A 275 -20.18 -11.24 -34.72
N SER A 276 -20.07 -10.78 -35.98
CA SER A 276 -19.16 -11.40 -36.95
C SER A 276 -17.74 -11.03 -36.57
N ILE A 277 -17.00 -11.99 -36.05
CA ILE A 277 -15.61 -11.81 -35.62
C ILE A 277 -14.76 -12.86 -36.31
N ALA A 278 -13.82 -12.41 -37.14
CA ALA A 278 -12.79 -13.27 -37.72
C ALA A 278 -11.48 -13.05 -36.94
N VAL A 279 -10.94 -14.12 -36.38
CA VAL A 279 -9.68 -14.10 -35.63
C VAL A 279 -8.58 -14.83 -36.38
N SER A 280 -7.33 -14.41 -36.20
CA SER A 280 -6.16 -15.07 -36.76
C SER A 280 -5.02 -15.17 -35.76
N GLY A 281 -4.29 -16.29 -35.82
CA GLY A 281 -3.22 -16.60 -34.85
C GLY A 281 -3.73 -17.35 -33.61
N ALA A 282 -2.82 -17.65 -32.71
CA ALA A 282 -3.12 -18.30 -31.43
C ALA A 282 -3.66 -17.28 -30.42
N ALA A 283 -4.60 -17.70 -29.58
CA ALA A 283 -5.06 -16.90 -28.46
C ALA A 283 -3.93 -16.74 -27.43
N LEU A 284 -3.78 -15.55 -26.91
CA LEU A 284 -2.86 -15.25 -25.81
C LEU A 284 -3.61 -15.47 -24.48
N HIS A 285 -3.09 -16.41 -23.67
CA HIS A 285 -3.63 -16.69 -22.35
C HIS A 285 -2.91 -15.85 -21.29
N TYR A 286 -3.67 -15.20 -20.43
CA TYR A 286 -3.11 -14.36 -19.39
C TYR A 286 -4.08 -14.18 -18.22
N GLN A 287 -3.53 -13.87 -17.06
CA GLN A 287 -4.26 -13.53 -15.85
C GLN A 287 -4.11 -12.05 -15.54
N VAL A 288 -5.21 -11.37 -15.29
CA VAL A 288 -5.26 -9.96 -14.87
C VAL A 288 -5.55 -9.88 -13.37
N THR A 289 -4.79 -9.06 -12.67
CA THR A 289 -5.08 -8.63 -11.30
C THR A 289 -5.34 -7.13 -11.32
N GLN A 290 -6.60 -6.74 -11.28
CA GLN A 290 -7.05 -5.35 -11.39
C GLN A 290 -7.30 -4.75 -10.00
N GLU A 291 -6.79 -3.53 -9.78
CA GLU A 291 -6.99 -2.79 -8.54
C GLU A 291 -8.44 -2.26 -8.46
N ALA A 292 -8.90 -1.94 -7.24
CA ALA A 292 -10.21 -1.31 -7.04
C ALA A 292 -10.25 0.05 -7.75
N SER A 293 -11.28 0.30 -8.56
CA SER A 293 -11.39 1.53 -9.37
C SER A 293 -12.71 2.26 -9.17
N GLN A 294 -13.67 1.72 -8.39
CA GLN A 294 -15.06 2.19 -8.28
C GLN A 294 -15.81 2.20 -9.63
N ALA A 295 -15.16 1.80 -10.71
CA ALA A 295 -15.75 1.62 -12.04
C ALA A 295 -16.20 0.17 -12.25
N ARG A 296 -16.92 -0.10 -13.33
CA ARG A 296 -17.41 -1.45 -13.68
C ARG A 296 -16.57 -2.13 -14.76
N TRP A 297 -15.54 -1.44 -15.28
CA TRP A 297 -14.76 -1.88 -16.42
C TRP A 297 -13.78 -2.97 -16.05
N LEU A 298 -13.74 -4.04 -16.86
CA LEU A 298 -12.72 -5.06 -16.85
C LEU A 298 -11.89 -4.93 -18.13
N PHE A 299 -10.57 -4.86 -17.99
CA PHE A 299 -9.69 -4.62 -19.13
C PHE A 299 -9.25 -5.94 -19.77
N ALA A 300 -9.40 -6.02 -21.08
CA ALA A 300 -8.92 -7.13 -21.89
C ALA A 300 -7.99 -6.62 -22.99
N LEU A 301 -7.05 -7.47 -23.38
CA LEU A 301 -6.20 -7.20 -24.53
C LEU A 301 -7.03 -7.39 -25.80
N GLU A 302 -7.24 -6.31 -26.55
CA GLU A 302 -7.90 -6.29 -27.85
C GLU A 302 -9.23 -7.05 -27.90
N MET A 303 -9.24 -8.28 -28.44
CA MET A 303 -10.42 -9.11 -28.65
C MET A 303 -10.42 -10.32 -27.71
N PRO A 304 -11.21 -10.32 -26.61
CA PRO A 304 -11.34 -11.46 -25.73
C PRO A 304 -12.04 -12.63 -26.42
N GLN A 305 -11.54 -13.84 -26.20
CA GLN A 305 -12.15 -15.07 -26.71
C GLN A 305 -13.44 -15.42 -25.99
N ALA A 306 -13.46 -15.19 -24.67
CA ALA A 306 -14.61 -15.45 -23.79
C ALA A 306 -14.65 -14.42 -22.66
N LEU A 307 -15.80 -14.30 -22.02
CA LEU A 307 -15.97 -13.46 -20.83
C LEU A 307 -15.20 -14.07 -19.65
N PRO A 308 -14.55 -13.25 -18.83
CA PRO A 308 -13.93 -13.72 -17.61
C PRO A 308 -15.01 -14.09 -16.58
N THR A 309 -14.70 -15.05 -15.73
CA THR A 309 -15.56 -15.42 -14.60
C THR A 309 -15.07 -14.71 -13.34
N LEU A 310 -15.96 -13.99 -12.68
CA LEU A 310 -15.73 -13.43 -11.35
C LEU A 310 -16.56 -14.22 -10.33
N PRO A 311 -16.03 -14.59 -9.16
CA PRO A 311 -16.70 -15.46 -8.19
C PRO A 311 -18.08 -14.97 -7.75
N ASP A 312 -18.23 -13.65 -7.54
CA ASP A 312 -19.40 -13.05 -6.88
C ASP A 312 -20.16 -12.05 -7.77
N ARG A 313 -19.84 -11.98 -9.08
CA ARG A 313 -20.35 -10.94 -9.97
C ARG A 313 -20.60 -11.46 -11.36
N GLY A 314 -21.73 -11.06 -11.93
CA GLY A 314 -21.99 -11.24 -13.35
C GLY A 314 -21.09 -10.32 -14.18
N VAL A 315 -20.67 -10.81 -15.34
CA VAL A 315 -19.89 -10.07 -16.32
C VAL A 315 -20.64 -10.07 -17.64
N SER A 316 -20.67 -8.94 -18.32
CA SER A 316 -21.32 -8.77 -19.62
C SER A 316 -20.36 -8.16 -20.65
N LEU A 317 -20.59 -8.48 -21.91
CA LEU A 317 -19.91 -7.88 -23.07
C LEU A 317 -20.89 -6.99 -23.80
N SER A 318 -20.51 -5.72 -24.01
CA SER A 318 -21.32 -4.83 -24.85
C SER A 318 -21.12 -5.12 -26.35
N ALA A 319 -21.96 -4.51 -27.17
CA ALA A 319 -21.84 -4.57 -28.64
C ALA A 319 -20.52 -3.95 -29.13
N GLU A 320 -19.93 -3.07 -28.34
CA GLU A 320 -18.69 -2.33 -28.60
C GLU A 320 -17.45 -3.07 -28.08
N LEU A 321 -17.61 -4.33 -27.61
CA LEU A 321 -16.57 -5.17 -27.01
C LEU A 321 -16.03 -4.62 -25.67
N GLU A 322 -16.89 -3.94 -24.91
CA GLU A 322 -16.57 -3.52 -23.54
C GLU A 322 -16.94 -4.64 -22.56
N ILE A 323 -16.02 -5.03 -21.70
CA ILE A 323 -16.32 -5.98 -20.62
C ILE A 323 -16.68 -5.20 -19.36
N GLN A 324 -17.86 -5.50 -18.81
CA GLN A 324 -18.38 -4.81 -17.64
C GLN A 324 -18.82 -5.81 -16.57
N ALA A 325 -18.46 -5.54 -15.31
CA ALA A 325 -19.07 -6.19 -14.15
C ALA A 325 -20.45 -5.55 -13.87
N ASN A 326 -21.39 -6.34 -13.34
CA ASN A 326 -22.72 -5.85 -12.96
C ASN A 326 -22.72 -4.88 -11.78
N ALA A 327 -21.61 -4.80 -11.01
CA ALA A 327 -21.42 -3.88 -9.90
C ALA A 327 -20.03 -3.22 -9.94
N PRO A 328 -19.84 -2.04 -9.33
CA PRO A 328 -18.54 -1.37 -9.25
C PRO A 328 -17.46 -2.25 -8.60
N LEU A 329 -16.23 -2.09 -9.05
CA LEU A 329 -15.06 -2.80 -8.52
C LEU A 329 -14.54 -2.07 -7.26
N THR A 330 -15.16 -2.34 -6.13
CA THR A 330 -14.78 -1.76 -4.82
C THR A 330 -13.59 -2.46 -4.18
N GLN A 331 -13.21 -3.64 -4.71
CA GLN A 331 -12.09 -4.45 -4.25
C GLN A 331 -11.27 -4.89 -5.45
N ARG A 332 -10.02 -5.29 -5.18
CA ARG A 332 -9.15 -5.91 -6.19
C ARG A 332 -9.77 -7.20 -6.69
N VAL A 333 -9.81 -7.35 -8.03
CA VAL A 333 -10.34 -8.56 -8.68
C VAL A 333 -9.24 -9.25 -9.49
N ARG A 334 -9.36 -10.57 -9.60
CA ARG A 334 -8.50 -11.40 -10.44
C ARG A 334 -9.36 -12.21 -11.38
N TYR A 335 -8.96 -12.22 -12.63
CA TYR A 335 -9.64 -12.99 -13.68
C TYR A 335 -8.67 -13.46 -14.75
N ASP A 336 -9.00 -14.60 -15.36
CA ASP A 336 -8.24 -15.21 -16.43
C ASP A 336 -8.92 -14.89 -17.76
N LEU A 337 -8.13 -14.62 -18.78
CA LEU A 337 -8.59 -14.30 -20.12
C LEU A 337 -7.72 -14.98 -21.18
N ALA A 338 -8.34 -15.23 -22.33
CA ALA A 338 -7.66 -15.50 -23.58
C ALA A 338 -8.09 -14.47 -24.60
N SER A 339 -7.15 -13.88 -25.35
CA SER A 339 -7.45 -12.81 -26.31
C SER A 339 -6.68 -12.98 -27.61
N TYR A 340 -7.27 -12.47 -28.69
CA TYR A 340 -6.65 -12.39 -30.00
C TYR A 340 -6.21 -10.94 -30.27
N VAL A 341 -4.95 -10.75 -30.66
CA VAL A 341 -4.42 -9.44 -31.07
C VAL A 341 -4.66 -9.13 -32.55
N ASN A 342 -4.87 -10.17 -33.36
CA ASN A 342 -5.20 -10.04 -34.78
C ASN A 342 -6.63 -10.52 -35.02
N PHE A 343 -7.52 -9.57 -35.27
CA PHE A 343 -8.94 -9.85 -35.51
C PHE A 343 -9.57 -8.85 -36.50
N ARG A 344 -10.68 -9.23 -37.06
CA ARG A 344 -11.59 -8.35 -37.82
C ARG A 344 -12.97 -8.39 -37.17
N LEU A 345 -13.44 -7.22 -36.77
CA LEU A 345 -14.75 -7.06 -36.14
C LEU A 345 -15.76 -6.55 -37.17
N GLN A 346 -16.78 -7.34 -37.48
CA GLN A 346 -17.82 -7.02 -38.45
C GLN A 346 -17.30 -6.73 -39.87
N GLY A 347 -16.23 -7.42 -40.28
CA GLY A 347 -15.65 -7.24 -41.63
C GLY A 347 -16.60 -7.64 -42.76
N ASP A 348 -17.44 -8.63 -42.54
CA ASP A 348 -18.31 -9.25 -43.57
C ASP A 348 -19.77 -8.79 -43.46
N SER A 349 -20.11 -7.87 -42.54
CA SER A 349 -21.48 -7.36 -42.34
C SER A 349 -21.56 -5.86 -42.59
N ALA A 350 -22.75 -5.36 -42.94
CA ALA A 350 -23.01 -3.93 -42.93
C ALA A 350 -22.98 -3.41 -41.47
N LEU A 351 -22.60 -2.15 -41.31
CA LEU A 351 -22.65 -1.49 -40.00
C LEU A 351 -24.11 -1.25 -39.62
N ASP A 352 -24.54 -1.77 -38.46
CA ASP A 352 -25.84 -1.47 -37.89
C ASP A 352 -25.87 -0.01 -37.48
N ASP A 353 -26.91 0.75 -37.91
CA ASP A 353 -27.12 2.18 -37.63
C ASP A 353 -25.88 3.05 -37.77
N PRO A 354 -25.36 3.22 -38.96
CA PRO A 354 -24.18 4.07 -39.18
C PRO A 354 -24.41 5.52 -38.74
N ALA A 355 -25.66 5.96 -38.63
CA ALA A 355 -26.00 7.30 -38.19
C ALA A 355 -25.49 7.61 -36.78
N ASP A 356 -25.54 6.67 -35.83
CA ASP A 356 -25.06 6.87 -34.46
C ASP A 356 -23.55 7.14 -34.41
N TRP A 357 -22.81 6.60 -35.37
CA TRP A 357 -21.36 6.73 -35.47
C TRP A 357 -20.89 7.89 -36.34
N LEU A 358 -21.86 8.66 -36.90
CA LEU A 358 -21.62 9.86 -37.69
C LEU A 358 -22.10 11.14 -36.99
N LEU A 359 -22.80 11.02 -35.85
CA LEU A 359 -23.35 12.16 -35.14
C LEU A 359 -22.27 13.15 -34.71
N LEU A 360 -22.53 14.42 -35.04
CA LEU A 360 -21.74 15.59 -34.60
C LEU A 360 -22.67 16.64 -34.02
N PRO A 361 -22.26 17.41 -33.02
CA PRO A 361 -23.04 18.48 -32.44
C PRO A 361 -23.30 19.60 -33.46
N TYR A 362 -24.54 20.10 -33.48
CA TYR A 362 -24.90 21.18 -34.38
C TYR A 362 -24.20 22.48 -34.00
N GLY A 363 -23.60 23.15 -34.97
CA GLY A 363 -22.97 24.46 -34.79
C GLY A 363 -21.56 24.44 -34.16
N ALA A 364 -21.14 23.33 -33.60
CA ALA A 364 -19.82 23.22 -32.97
C ALA A 364 -18.69 22.87 -33.97
N ASN A 365 -17.51 23.42 -33.75
CA ASN A 365 -16.28 23.17 -34.52
C ASN A 365 -16.43 23.35 -36.04
N PRO A 366 -16.88 24.54 -36.51
CA PRO A 366 -17.22 24.78 -37.92
C PRO A 366 -16.03 24.62 -38.86
N GLN A 367 -14.78 24.92 -38.43
CA GLN A 367 -13.60 24.78 -39.28
C GLN A 367 -13.24 23.31 -39.49
N ALA A 368 -13.30 22.50 -38.45
CA ALA A 368 -13.07 21.06 -38.53
C ALA A 368 -14.17 20.36 -39.34
N LEU A 369 -15.43 20.77 -39.17
CA LEU A 369 -16.56 20.29 -39.98
C LEU A 369 -16.33 20.55 -41.46
N ALA A 370 -16.00 21.79 -41.84
CA ALA A 370 -15.70 22.15 -43.22
C ALA A 370 -14.48 21.42 -43.77
N ALA A 371 -13.45 21.19 -42.95
CA ALA A 371 -12.27 20.43 -43.37
C ALA A 371 -12.62 18.96 -43.67
N GLY A 372 -13.42 18.30 -42.81
CA GLY A 372 -13.88 16.94 -43.05
C GLY A 372 -14.75 16.83 -44.30
N GLN A 373 -15.64 17.79 -44.53
CA GLN A 373 -16.46 17.84 -45.75
C GLN A 373 -15.62 18.02 -47.02
N ARG A 374 -14.60 18.89 -46.99
CA ARG A 374 -13.66 19.03 -48.10
C ARG A 374 -12.89 17.73 -48.37
N LEU A 375 -12.41 17.07 -47.29
CA LEU A 375 -11.73 15.80 -47.41
C LEU A 375 -12.61 14.72 -48.04
N ARG A 376 -13.90 14.68 -47.68
CA ARG A 376 -14.87 13.77 -48.31
C ARG A 376 -15.03 14.02 -49.79
N ALA A 377 -15.07 15.30 -50.21
CA ALA A 377 -15.17 15.68 -51.62
C ALA A 377 -13.93 15.37 -52.44
N GLN A 378 -12.74 15.47 -51.82
CA GLN A 378 -11.46 15.28 -52.51
C GLN A 378 -11.00 13.83 -52.58
N GLU A 379 -11.32 13.01 -51.60
CA GLU A 379 -10.88 11.62 -51.52
C GLU A 379 -12.09 10.67 -51.35
N PRO A 380 -12.40 9.87 -52.39
CA PRO A 380 -13.52 8.94 -52.32
C PRO A 380 -13.36 7.78 -51.37
N ASP A 381 -12.09 7.31 -51.14
CA ASP A 381 -11.79 6.15 -50.31
C ASP A 381 -11.73 6.52 -48.81
N PRO A 382 -12.59 5.96 -47.95
CA PRO A 382 -12.57 6.20 -46.50
C PRO A 382 -11.23 5.87 -45.84
N ALA A 383 -10.53 4.83 -46.26
CA ALA A 383 -9.23 4.46 -45.71
C ALA A 383 -8.13 5.50 -46.06
N ARG A 384 -8.18 6.07 -47.25
CA ARG A 384 -7.28 7.15 -47.66
C ARG A 384 -7.58 8.46 -46.95
N ARG A 385 -8.88 8.75 -46.65
CA ARG A 385 -9.26 9.90 -45.78
C ARG A 385 -8.59 9.79 -44.43
N ALA A 386 -8.69 8.63 -43.77
CA ALA A 386 -8.07 8.39 -42.48
C ALA A 386 -6.52 8.56 -42.54
N ALA A 387 -5.90 7.99 -43.59
CA ALA A 387 -4.44 8.13 -43.80
C ALA A 387 -4.03 9.59 -44.06
N ALA A 388 -4.87 10.39 -44.70
CA ALA A 388 -4.59 11.81 -44.96
C ALA A 388 -4.55 12.61 -43.64
N VAL A 389 -5.52 12.40 -42.74
CA VAL A 389 -5.54 13.07 -41.42
C VAL A 389 -4.35 12.63 -40.57
N LEU A 390 -3.98 11.35 -40.58
CA LEU A 390 -2.80 10.88 -39.84
C LEU A 390 -1.51 11.51 -40.33
N ARG A 391 -1.37 11.69 -41.66
CA ARG A 391 -0.22 12.39 -42.27
C ARG A 391 -0.19 13.87 -41.89
N ASP A 392 -1.35 14.51 -41.84
CA ASP A 392 -1.47 15.90 -41.39
C ASP A 392 -0.96 16.07 -39.94
N PHE A 393 -1.40 15.19 -39.05
CA PHE A 393 -0.92 15.18 -37.69
C PHE A 393 0.61 14.94 -37.57
N ALA A 394 1.16 14.07 -38.40
CA ALA A 394 2.60 13.79 -38.41
C ALA A 394 3.46 14.94 -38.95
N GLY A 395 2.93 15.72 -39.92
CA GLY A 395 3.72 16.66 -40.71
C GLY A 395 3.56 18.13 -40.34
N ASN A 396 2.48 18.53 -39.70
CA ASN A 396 2.10 19.94 -39.58
C ASN A 396 2.32 20.58 -38.17
N GLY A 397 3.38 20.15 -37.48
CA GLY A 397 3.85 20.80 -36.26
C GLY A 397 2.97 20.58 -35.03
N TYR A 398 2.25 19.46 -34.99
CA TYR A 398 1.53 19.02 -33.79
C TYR A 398 2.50 18.53 -32.72
N VAL A 399 2.24 18.86 -31.47
CA VAL A 399 3.11 18.55 -30.32
C VAL A 399 2.35 17.71 -29.29
N TYR A 400 2.94 16.59 -28.91
CA TYR A 400 2.42 15.75 -27.82
C TYR A 400 2.94 16.24 -26.47
N THR A 401 2.03 16.57 -25.54
CA THR A 401 2.38 17.14 -24.24
C THR A 401 1.42 16.69 -23.14
N LEU A 402 1.95 16.51 -21.91
CA LEU A 402 1.15 16.27 -20.68
C LEU A 402 0.49 17.54 -20.12
N GLN A 403 0.88 18.71 -20.61
CA GLN A 403 0.33 19.99 -20.19
C GLN A 403 -0.28 20.71 -21.39
N PRO A 404 -1.36 20.14 -21.97
CA PRO A 404 -2.04 20.79 -23.07
C PRO A 404 -2.66 22.11 -22.63
N PRO A 405 -2.68 23.12 -23.51
CA PRO A 405 -3.42 24.35 -23.23
C PRO A 405 -4.90 24.05 -22.96
N LEU A 406 -5.52 24.82 -22.07
CA LEU A 406 -6.95 24.73 -21.82
C LEU A 406 -7.73 25.11 -23.11
N LEU A 407 -8.69 24.26 -23.45
CA LEU A 407 -9.55 24.43 -24.62
C LEU A 407 -11.00 24.68 -24.16
N PRO A 408 -11.37 25.89 -23.74
CA PRO A 408 -12.69 26.17 -23.23
C PRO A 408 -13.73 26.26 -24.38
N GLY A 409 -14.96 25.82 -24.08
CA GLY A 409 -16.13 25.97 -24.94
C GLY A 409 -16.32 24.87 -25.98
N GLU A 410 -17.38 24.99 -26.74
CA GLU A 410 -17.90 23.98 -27.67
C GLU A 410 -17.06 23.79 -28.95
N ASN A 411 -16.07 24.66 -29.19
CA ASN A 411 -15.18 24.60 -30.36
C ASN A 411 -13.78 24.12 -29.98
N SER A 412 -13.68 23.17 -29.07
CA SER A 412 -12.42 22.65 -28.55
C SER A 412 -11.59 21.95 -29.63
N VAL A 413 -12.22 21.28 -30.60
CA VAL A 413 -11.55 20.63 -31.73
C VAL A 413 -10.92 21.66 -32.68
N ASP A 414 -11.67 22.73 -33.03
CA ASP A 414 -11.12 23.81 -33.85
C ASP A 414 -9.94 24.49 -33.15
N ALA A 415 -10.08 24.76 -31.86
CA ALA A 415 -9.00 25.36 -31.07
C ALA A 415 -7.75 24.49 -31.05
N PHE A 416 -7.90 23.17 -30.91
CA PHE A 416 -6.79 22.24 -30.97
C PHE A 416 -6.16 22.21 -32.38
N LEU A 417 -6.94 21.98 -33.41
CA LEU A 417 -6.43 21.78 -34.78
C LEU A 417 -5.77 23.01 -35.38
N TYR A 418 -6.34 24.20 -35.14
CA TYR A 418 -5.93 25.41 -35.87
C TYR A 418 -5.23 26.47 -35.04
N ARG A 419 -5.32 26.37 -33.69
CA ARG A 419 -4.68 27.37 -32.82
C ARG A 419 -3.52 26.82 -32.00
N THR A 420 -3.76 25.77 -31.21
CA THR A 420 -2.77 25.30 -30.26
C THR A 420 -1.85 24.23 -30.80
N ARG A 421 -2.36 23.29 -31.57
CA ARG A 421 -1.66 22.10 -32.10
C ARG A 421 -0.87 21.32 -31.05
N ALA A 422 -1.08 21.61 -29.79
CA ALA A 422 -0.46 20.97 -28.63
C ALA A 422 -1.54 20.23 -27.84
N GLY A 423 -1.38 18.93 -27.67
CA GLY A 423 -2.39 18.09 -27.06
C GLY A 423 -1.85 16.80 -26.48
N PHE A 424 -2.72 16.09 -25.78
CA PHE A 424 -2.51 14.74 -25.27
C PHE A 424 -3.39 13.75 -26.06
N CYS A 425 -3.32 12.44 -25.78
CA CYS A 425 -4.01 11.40 -26.55
C CYS A 425 -5.52 11.68 -26.78
N GLU A 426 -6.20 12.25 -25.79
CA GLU A 426 -7.62 12.63 -25.87
C GLU A 426 -7.91 13.68 -26.93
N HIS A 427 -7.02 14.65 -27.10
CA HIS A 427 -7.16 15.70 -28.12
C HIS A 427 -7.01 15.12 -29.53
N TYR A 428 -5.98 14.27 -29.74
CA TYR A 428 -5.72 13.64 -31.01
C TYR A 428 -6.82 12.65 -31.40
N ALA A 429 -7.23 11.77 -30.47
CA ALA A 429 -8.28 10.79 -30.72
C ALA A 429 -9.65 11.47 -30.97
N GLY A 430 -10.01 12.46 -30.14
CA GLY A 430 -11.26 13.19 -30.29
C GLY A 430 -11.32 14.00 -31.60
N ALA A 431 -10.27 14.74 -31.93
CA ALA A 431 -10.22 15.53 -33.18
C ALA A 431 -10.20 14.62 -34.43
N PHE A 432 -9.49 13.50 -34.38
CA PHE A 432 -9.48 12.53 -35.47
C PHE A 432 -10.87 11.95 -35.72
N VAL A 433 -11.57 11.50 -34.66
CA VAL A 433 -12.93 10.96 -34.78
C VAL A 433 -13.89 12.02 -35.28
N PHE A 434 -13.78 13.27 -34.83
CA PHE A 434 -14.60 14.38 -35.32
C PHE A 434 -14.38 14.57 -36.85
N LEU A 435 -13.13 14.66 -37.30
CA LEU A 435 -12.80 14.82 -38.72
C LEU A 435 -13.29 13.65 -39.57
N MET A 436 -13.17 12.41 -39.05
CA MET A 436 -13.67 11.22 -39.77
C MET A 436 -15.18 11.27 -39.92
N ARG A 437 -15.94 11.60 -38.88
CA ARG A 437 -17.37 11.76 -38.93
C ARG A 437 -17.79 12.87 -39.89
N ALA A 438 -17.13 14.00 -39.83
CA ALA A 438 -17.34 15.11 -40.79
C ALA A 438 -17.03 14.70 -42.25
N ALA A 439 -16.07 13.81 -42.43
CA ALA A 439 -15.73 13.22 -43.72
C ALA A 439 -16.65 12.04 -44.11
N GLY A 440 -17.72 11.75 -43.36
CA GLY A 440 -18.67 10.69 -43.64
C GLY A 440 -18.14 9.27 -43.36
N VAL A 441 -17.14 9.12 -42.52
CA VAL A 441 -16.59 7.83 -42.07
C VAL A 441 -17.07 7.56 -40.65
N PRO A 442 -17.85 6.48 -40.39
CA PRO A 442 -18.26 6.12 -39.05
C PRO A 442 -17.05 5.90 -38.17
N ALA A 443 -17.02 6.57 -37.02
CA ALA A 443 -15.86 6.57 -36.14
C ALA A 443 -16.26 6.69 -34.67
N ARG A 444 -15.43 6.17 -33.74
CA ARG A 444 -15.62 6.20 -32.30
C ARG A 444 -14.30 6.36 -31.57
N VAL A 445 -14.35 6.95 -30.38
CA VAL A 445 -13.20 7.01 -29.47
C VAL A 445 -13.23 5.79 -28.58
N VAL A 446 -12.10 5.17 -28.35
CA VAL A 446 -11.94 4.10 -27.38
C VAL A 446 -10.93 4.58 -26.32
N THR A 447 -11.29 4.45 -25.07
CA THR A 447 -10.41 4.72 -23.95
C THR A 447 -9.97 3.40 -23.30
N GLY A 448 -8.79 3.38 -22.73
CA GLY A 448 -8.22 2.19 -22.13
C GLY A 448 -6.81 2.46 -21.64
N TYR A 449 -5.95 1.47 -21.77
CA TYR A 449 -4.51 1.61 -21.48
C TYR A 449 -3.70 1.10 -22.66
N GLN A 450 -2.49 1.63 -22.84
CA GLN A 450 -1.59 1.20 -23.90
C GLN A 450 -0.20 0.94 -23.31
N GLY A 451 0.28 -0.30 -23.49
CA GLY A 451 1.60 -0.73 -23.03
C GLY A 451 1.56 -1.33 -21.62
N GLY A 452 2.63 -1.11 -20.89
CA GLY A 452 2.92 -1.59 -19.56
C GLY A 452 4.41 -1.82 -19.35
N GLU A 453 4.86 -1.94 -18.12
CA GLU A 453 6.25 -2.19 -17.75
C GLU A 453 6.41 -3.66 -17.31
N LEU A 454 7.16 -4.46 -18.05
CA LEU A 454 7.48 -5.83 -17.68
C LEU A 454 8.54 -5.84 -16.58
N ASN A 455 8.25 -6.49 -15.46
CA ASN A 455 9.22 -6.75 -14.42
C ASN A 455 9.93 -8.09 -14.69
N PRO A 456 11.24 -8.07 -15.00
CA PRO A 456 11.97 -9.29 -15.36
C PRO A 456 12.20 -10.25 -14.19
N ILE A 457 11.95 -9.84 -12.94
CA ILE A 457 12.16 -10.67 -11.75
C ILE A 457 10.97 -11.60 -11.51
N ASP A 458 9.74 -11.09 -11.62
CA ASP A 458 8.52 -11.87 -11.33
C ASP A 458 7.69 -12.18 -12.59
N GLY A 459 8.07 -11.63 -13.75
CA GLY A 459 7.40 -11.86 -15.03
C GLY A 459 6.03 -11.18 -15.17
N TYR A 460 5.65 -10.28 -14.24
CA TYR A 460 4.42 -9.52 -14.35
C TYR A 460 4.61 -8.25 -15.19
N LEU A 461 3.66 -8.01 -16.10
CA LEU A 461 3.49 -6.73 -16.77
C LEU A 461 2.65 -5.83 -15.85
N THR A 462 3.19 -4.70 -15.44
CA THR A 462 2.47 -3.70 -14.63
C THR A 462 1.97 -2.59 -15.54
N VAL A 463 0.66 -2.39 -15.57
CA VAL A 463 -0.01 -1.27 -16.24
C VAL A 463 -0.41 -0.26 -15.18
N ARG A 464 0.02 0.99 -15.38
CA ARG A 464 -0.19 2.09 -14.43
C ARG A 464 -1.31 3.01 -14.92
N GLN A 465 -1.81 3.87 -14.04
CA GLN A 465 -2.73 4.93 -14.46
C GLN A 465 -2.09 5.86 -15.51
N SER A 466 -0.79 6.08 -15.43
CA SER A 466 -0.03 6.83 -16.44
C SER A 466 0.00 6.20 -17.84
N ASP A 467 -0.33 4.91 -17.96
CA ASP A 467 -0.44 4.23 -19.25
C ASP A 467 -1.83 4.39 -19.89
N ALA A 468 -2.74 5.14 -19.22
CA ALA A 468 -4.05 5.48 -19.77
C ALA A 468 -3.91 6.14 -21.15
N HIS A 469 -4.77 5.72 -22.07
CA HIS A 469 -4.67 6.10 -23.46
C HIS A 469 -6.03 6.16 -24.14
N ALA A 470 -6.14 7.04 -25.13
CA ALA A 470 -7.29 7.15 -26.00
C ALA A 470 -6.86 6.98 -27.45
N TRP A 471 -7.63 6.18 -28.19
CA TRP A 471 -7.41 5.95 -29.64
C TRP A 471 -8.74 6.01 -30.40
N ALA A 472 -8.65 5.96 -31.71
CA ALA A 472 -9.80 5.96 -32.58
C ALA A 472 -10.06 4.59 -33.18
N GLU A 473 -11.30 4.28 -33.47
CA GLU A 473 -11.71 3.21 -34.37
C GLU A 473 -12.60 3.80 -35.46
N VAL A 474 -12.32 3.39 -36.70
CA VAL A 474 -13.12 3.73 -37.88
C VAL A 474 -13.71 2.48 -38.50
N TRP A 475 -14.93 2.58 -38.99
CA TRP A 475 -15.53 1.47 -39.72
C TRP A 475 -15.24 1.58 -41.22
N LEU A 476 -14.65 0.55 -41.78
CA LEU A 476 -14.30 0.44 -43.21
C LEU A 476 -15.01 -0.76 -43.81
N GLN A 477 -15.68 -0.55 -44.93
CA GLN A 477 -16.39 -1.62 -45.63
C GLN A 477 -15.45 -2.75 -45.99
N GLY A 478 -15.83 -4.00 -45.72
CA GLY A 478 -15.00 -5.20 -45.95
C GLY A 478 -13.86 -5.42 -44.94
N ARG A 479 -13.66 -4.47 -44.02
CA ARG A 479 -12.65 -4.56 -42.96
C ARG A 479 -13.24 -4.47 -41.55
N GLY A 480 -14.45 -3.90 -41.44
CA GLY A 480 -15.12 -3.66 -40.15
C GLY A 480 -14.49 -2.52 -39.36
N TRP A 481 -14.55 -2.62 -38.03
CA TRP A 481 -13.92 -1.66 -37.13
C TRP A 481 -12.41 -1.83 -37.13
N VAL A 482 -11.70 -0.79 -37.55
CA VAL A 482 -10.24 -0.74 -37.63
C VAL A 482 -9.71 0.25 -36.60
N ARG A 483 -8.82 -0.20 -35.72
CA ARG A 483 -8.12 0.68 -34.79
C ARG A 483 -7.12 1.56 -35.53
N LEU A 484 -7.17 2.84 -35.26
CA LEU A 484 -6.20 3.85 -35.68
C LEU A 484 -5.81 4.68 -34.46
N ASP A 485 -4.49 4.81 -34.25
CA ASP A 485 -3.99 5.61 -33.15
C ASP A 485 -3.35 6.89 -33.67
N PRO A 486 -4.05 8.04 -33.59
CA PRO A 486 -3.51 9.31 -34.06
C PRO A 486 -2.28 9.78 -33.26
N THR A 487 -2.17 9.35 -32.00
CA THR A 487 -1.00 9.65 -31.17
C THR A 487 0.25 8.99 -31.72
N ALA A 488 0.14 7.78 -32.29
CA ALA A 488 1.25 7.10 -32.90
C ALA A 488 1.83 7.85 -34.13
N ALA A 489 1.01 8.64 -34.81
CA ALA A 489 1.45 9.48 -35.94
C ALA A 489 2.30 10.68 -35.47
N VAL A 490 1.97 11.26 -34.30
CA VAL A 490 2.66 12.45 -33.74
C VAL A 490 3.83 12.07 -32.85
N SER A 491 3.66 11.06 -32.03
CA SER A 491 4.67 10.57 -31.09
C SER A 491 4.77 9.03 -31.13
N PRO A 492 5.44 8.47 -32.13
CA PRO A 492 5.60 7.01 -32.26
C PRO A 492 6.21 6.35 -31.03
N LEU A 493 7.10 7.06 -30.33
CA LEU A 493 7.75 6.59 -29.12
C LEU A 493 6.77 6.34 -27.96
N ARG A 494 5.62 7.06 -27.94
CA ARG A 494 4.55 6.81 -26.97
C ARG A 494 4.04 5.38 -27.03
N VAL A 495 3.81 4.89 -28.24
CA VAL A 495 3.30 3.54 -28.48
C VAL A 495 4.40 2.48 -28.39
N GLN A 496 5.62 2.81 -28.83
CA GLN A 496 6.75 1.88 -28.85
C GLN A 496 7.43 1.70 -27.50
N ARG A 497 7.49 2.74 -26.67
CA ARG A 497 8.26 2.79 -25.41
C ARG A 497 7.47 3.27 -24.21
N GLY A 498 6.16 3.51 -24.36
CA GLY A 498 5.30 4.05 -23.32
C GLY A 498 5.45 5.57 -23.11
N LEU A 499 4.78 6.11 -22.10
CA LEU A 499 4.72 7.55 -21.84
C LEU A 499 6.10 8.16 -21.60
N ALA A 500 6.97 7.48 -20.88
CA ALA A 500 8.32 7.98 -20.58
C ALA A 500 9.18 8.17 -21.84
N GLY A 501 8.95 7.37 -22.90
CA GLY A 501 9.65 7.50 -24.18
C GLY A 501 9.12 8.63 -25.07
N ALA A 502 7.91 9.12 -24.81
CA ALA A 502 7.24 10.14 -25.60
C ALA A 502 7.53 11.57 -25.17
N LEU A 503 7.97 11.75 -23.91
CA LEU A 503 8.19 13.05 -23.33
C LEU A 503 9.62 13.53 -23.62
N PRO A 504 9.82 14.84 -23.94
CA PRO A 504 11.17 15.38 -24.04
C PRO A 504 11.89 15.24 -22.70
N PRO A 505 13.22 15.03 -22.70
CA PRO A 505 13.98 14.98 -21.46
C PRO A 505 13.77 16.29 -20.68
N PRO A 506 13.57 16.23 -19.35
CA PRO A 506 13.34 17.44 -18.54
C PRO A 506 14.51 18.41 -18.72
N ALA A 507 14.18 19.70 -18.87
CA ALA A 507 15.15 20.79 -19.09
C ALA A 507 16.23 20.82 -17.98
N PRO A 508 17.48 21.26 -18.29
CA PRO A 508 18.67 21.06 -17.45
C PRO A 508 18.76 21.95 -16.19
N PHE A 509 17.69 22.53 -15.67
CA PHE A 509 17.74 23.36 -14.47
C PHE A 509 17.33 22.61 -13.21
N GLY A 510 18.31 22.33 -12.32
CA GLY A 510 18.16 22.03 -10.89
C GLY A 510 17.69 20.62 -10.50
N MET A 511 16.78 20.00 -11.22
CA MET A 511 16.25 18.65 -10.95
C MET A 511 16.61 17.62 -12.03
N GLY A 512 17.24 18.03 -13.12
CA GLY A 512 17.57 17.17 -14.26
C GLY A 512 18.57 16.05 -13.95
N MET A 513 19.45 16.25 -12.97
CA MET A 513 20.39 15.21 -12.54
C MET A 513 19.69 14.11 -11.73
N LEU A 514 18.73 14.45 -10.87
CA LEU A 514 17.86 13.49 -10.18
C LEU A 514 16.90 12.79 -11.16
N GLY A 515 16.37 13.51 -12.16
CA GLY A 515 15.52 12.93 -13.20
C GLY A 515 16.26 11.93 -14.10
N ARG A 516 17.53 12.19 -14.44
CA ARG A 516 18.38 11.23 -15.18
C ARG A 516 18.78 10.03 -14.33
N LEU A 517 18.96 10.20 -13.00
CA LEU A 517 19.13 9.10 -12.06
C LEU A 517 17.86 8.27 -11.88
N MET A 518 16.68 8.86 -12.16
CA MET A 518 15.37 8.18 -12.08
C MET A 518 14.93 7.51 -13.41
N GLN A 519 15.64 7.71 -14.52
CA GLN A 519 15.54 6.88 -15.75
C GLN A 519 16.80 5.99 -15.86
N PRO A 520 16.96 5.02 -14.98
CA PRO A 520 18.12 4.16 -15.05
C PRO A 520 18.02 3.26 -16.27
N ASP A 521 19.16 3.05 -16.94
CA ASP A 521 19.38 1.92 -17.83
C ASP A 521 18.73 0.67 -17.21
N PRO A 522 17.89 -0.09 -17.95
CA PRO A 522 17.24 -1.31 -17.44
C PRO A 522 18.19 -2.28 -16.74
N ASN A 523 19.48 -2.25 -17.10
CA ASN A 523 20.53 -3.07 -16.52
C ASN A 523 21.23 -2.44 -15.30
N SER A 524 20.90 -1.21 -14.91
CA SER A 524 21.53 -0.53 -13.78
C SER A 524 21.15 -1.19 -12.45
N LEU A 525 22.02 -1.04 -11.45
CA LEU A 525 21.77 -1.55 -10.09
C LEU A 525 20.50 -0.94 -9.48
N LEU A 526 20.22 0.33 -9.76
CA LEU A 526 19.00 1.01 -9.30
C LEU A 526 17.73 0.41 -9.95
N ALA A 527 17.78 0.07 -11.24
CA ALA A 527 16.68 -0.62 -11.91
C ALA A 527 16.42 -2.00 -11.29
N ARG A 528 17.49 -2.77 -11.03
CA ARG A 528 17.37 -4.09 -10.36
C ARG A 528 16.74 -3.98 -8.97
N VAL A 529 17.15 -2.99 -8.17
CA VAL A 529 16.56 -2.74 -6.84
C VAL A 529 15.08 -2.35 -6.99
N ARG A 530 14.73 -1.48 -7.94
CA ARG A 530 13.33 -1.10 -8.21
C ARG A 530 12.49 -2.31 -8.61
N TYR A 531 13.00 -3.16 -9.51
CA TYR A 531 12.32 -4.38 -9.92
C TYR A 531 12.18 -5.38 -8.77
N ALA A 532 13.19 -5.52 -7.91
CA ALA A 532 13.13 -6.37 -6.72
C ALA A 532 12.07 -5.89 -5.73
N ILE A 533 12.02 -4.57 -5.47
CA ILE A 533 10.97 -3.96 -4.62
C ILE A 533 9.58 -4.16 -5.27
N GLY A 534 9.47 -3.99 -6.59
CA GLY A 534 8.24 -4.23 -7.34
C GLY A 534 7.76 -5.67 -7.23
N ALA A 535 8.67 -6.64 -7.41
CA ALA A 535 8.39 -8.07 -7.27
C ALA A 535 8.00 -8.44 -5.83
N ALA A 536 8.71 -7.89 -4.82
CA ALA A 536 8.36 -8.11 -3.42
C ALA A 536 6.96 -7.56 -3.09
N ASN A 537 6.65 -6.34 -3.57
CA ASN A 537 5.33 -5.74 -3.37
C ASN A 537 4.22 -6.51 -4.11
N ASN A 538 4.53 -7.02 -5.31
CA ASN A 538 3.60 -7.89 -6.04
C ASN A 538 3.39 -9.22 -5.30
N GLY A 539 4.45 -9.86 -4.79
CA GLY A 539 4.37 -11.04 -3.94
C GLY A 539 3.50 -10.81 -2.70
N TRP A 540 3.70 -9.69 -2.01
CA TRP A 540 2.85 -9.27 -0.89
C TRP A 540 1.38 -9.16 -1.30
N ASN A 541 1.11 -8.49 -2.42
CA ASN A 541 -0.25 -8.34 -2.95
C ASN A 541 -0.90 -9.68 -3.30
N GLN A 542 -0.13 -10.61 -3.89
CA GLN A 542 -0.64 -11.91 -4.33
C GLN A 542 -0.89 -12.88 -3.17
N TRP A 543 -0.04 -12.87 -2.14
CA TRP A 543 -0.07 -13.87 -1.07
C TRP A 543 -0.74 -13.37 0.22
N VAL A 544 -0.63 -12.10 0.54
CA VAL A 544 -1.16 -11.53 1.79
C VAL A 544 -2.50 -10.84 1.55
N LEU A 545 -2.57 -9.91 0.59
CA LEU A 545 -3.77 -9.12 0.34
C LEU A 545 -4.85 -9.89 -0.44
N ASN A 546 -4.44 -10.79 -1.34
CA ASN A 546 -5.35 -11.68 -2.08
C ASN A 546 -5.62 -13.03 -1.38
N TYR A 547 -5.48 -13.09 -0.06
CA TYR A 547 -5.87 -14.25 0.72
C TYR A 547 -7.40 -14.26 0.92
N THR A 548 -8.11 -14.81 -0.07
CA THR A 548 -9.59 -14.88 -0.12
C THR A 548 -10.15 -16.02 0.77
N PRO A 549 -11.47 -15.99 1.10
CA PRO A 549 -12.12 -17.10 1.82
C PRO A 549 -11.93 -18.45 1.12
N GLN A 550 -11.98 -18.50 -0.21
CA GLN A 550 -11.76 -19.73 -0.98
C GLN A 550 -10.34 -20.26 -0.79
N ARG A 551 -9.33 -19.41 -0.89
CA ARG A 551 -7.92 -19.80 -0.62
C ARG A 551 -7.71 -20.23 0.83
N GLN A 552 -8.41 -19.58 1.76
CA GLN A 552 -8.40 -19.98 3.16
C GLN A 552 -8.96 -21.41 3.31
N HIS A 553 -10.10 -21.68 2.70
CA HIS A 553 -10.73 -23.00 2.72
C HIS A 553 -9.82 -24.07 2.11
N ASP A 554 -9.27 -23.83 0.92
CA ASP A 554 -8.33 -24.73 0.24
C ASP A 554 -7.08 -24.99 1.08
N LEU A 555 -6.53 -23.94 1.74
CA LEU A 555 -5.37 -24.09 2.61
C LEU A 555 -5.71 -24.92 3.84
N VAL A 556 -6.85 -24.63 4.49
CA VAL A 556 -7.33 -25.38 5.65
C VAL A 556 -7.59 -26.83 5.28
N GLN A 557 -8.22 -27.11 4.14
CA GLN A 557 -8.42 -28.48 3.65
C GLN A 557 -7.07 -29.19 3.39
N ARG A 558 -6.13 -28.56 2.69
CA ARG A 558 -4.78 -29.14 2.48
C ARG A 558 -4.04 -29.39 3.78
N LEU A 559 -4.20 -28.50 4.76
CA LEU A 559 -3.64 -28.70 6.09
C LEU A 559 -4.32 -29.85 6.82
N GLN A 560 -5.65 -29.98 6.72
CA GLN A 560 -6.40 -31.08 7.28
C GLN A 560 -5.99 -32.42 6.63
N ASP A 561 -5.96 -32.48 5.29
CA ASP A 561 -5.53 -33.66 4.54
C ASP A 561 -4.07 -34.03 4.82
N GLY A 562 -3.21 -33.05 5.02
CA GLY A 562 -1.81 -33.24 5.39
C GLY A 562 -1.56 -33.55 6.88
N LEU A 563 -2.34 -32.95 7.80
CA LEU A 563 -2.16 -33.06 9.26
C LEU A 563 -2.69 -34.39 9.84
N PHE A 564 -3.64 -35.03 9.18
CA PHE A 564 -4.15 -36.34 9.63
C PHE A 564 -3.22 -37.51 9.26
N GLY A 565 -2.10 -37.26 8.57
CA GLY A 565 -1.05 -38.25 8.35
C GLY A 565 -0.18 -38.45 9.62
N TRP A 566 0.09 -39.69 10.01
CA TRP A 566 0.96 -40.02 11.15
C TRP A 566 2.34 -39.35 11.09
N ARG A 567 2.85 -39.01 9.90
CA ARG A 567 4.14 -38.33 9.67
C ARG A 567 4.13 -36.88 10.19
N THR A 568 3.05 -36.16 10.02
CA THR A 568 2.91 -34.77 10.51
C THR A 568 2.69 -34.72 12.00
N ALA A 569 1.91 -35.69 12.57
CA ALA A 569 1.80 -35.83 14.02
C ALA A 569 3.17 -36.13 14.66
N ALA A 570 3.99 -36.95 14.03
CA ALA A 570 5.36 -37.25 14.49
C ALA A 570 6.29 -36.01 14.41
N VAL A 571 6.21 -35.23 13.34
CA VAL A 571 7.01 -33.95 13.20
C VAL A 571 6.60 -32.93 14.24
N VAL A 572 5.30 -32.74 14.49
CA VAL A 572 4.80 -31.83 15.53
C VAL A 572 5.21 -32.30 16.92
N ALA A 573 5.08 -33.58 17.20
CA ALA A 573 5.53 -34.16 18.47
C ALA A 573 7.04 -34.01 18.68
N LEU A 574 7.84 -34.21 17.63
CA LEU A 574 9.31 -33.99 17.65
C LEU A 574 9.64 -32.51 17.87
N ALA A 575 8.96 -31.58 17.19
CA ALA A 575 9.16 -30.15 17.37
C ALA A 575 8.80 -29.69 18.80
N CYS A 576 7.69 -30.17 19.35
CA CYS A 576 7.30 -29.94 20.74
C CYS A 576 8.33 -30.52 21.71
N LEU A 577 8.82 -31.73 21.46
CA LEU A 577 9.88 -32.35 22.26
C LEU A 577 11.18 -31.53 22.23
N VAL A 578 11.61 -31.08 21.04
CA VAL A 578 12.80 -30.21 20.87
C VAL A 578 12.62 -28.88 21.61
N LEU A 579 11.44 -28.27 21.55
CA LEU A 579 11.12 -27.04 22.29
C LEU A 579 11.13 -27.26 23.79
N LEU A 580 10.59 -28.34 24.30
CA LEU A 580 10.59 -28.69 25.71
C LEU A 580 12.02 -28.96 26.21
N VAL A 581 12.81 -29.69 25.44
CA VAL A 581 14.21 -29.99 25.75
C VAL A 581 15.06 -28.70 25.70
N SER A 582 14.89 -27.88 24.66
CA SER A 582 15.61 -26.61 24.54
C SER A 582 15.23 -25.62 25.65
N ARG A 583 13.95 -25.58 26.07
CA ARG A 583 13.50 -24.79 27.23
C ARG A 583 14.16 -25.25 28.52
N LYS A 584 14.30 -26.57 28.73
CA LYS A 584 14.97 -27.15 29.89
C LYS A 584 16.48 -26.82 29.91
N PHE A 585 17.13 -26.85 28.75
CA PHE A 585 18.54 -26.44 28.60
C PHE A 585 18.73 -24.91 28.75
N TRP A 586 17.78 -24.12 28.27
CA TRP A 586 17.85 -22.65 28.35
C TRP A 586 17.59 -22.12 29.76
N HIS A 587 16.69 -22.75 30.52
CA HIS A 587 16.50 -22.45 31.96
C HIS A 587 17.76 -22.82 32.78
N ARG A 588 18.43 -23.94 32.47
CA ARG A 588 19.68 -24.32 33.16
C ARG A 588 20.85 -23.37 32.92
N ARG A 589 20.90 -22.68 31.78
CA ARG A 589 21.98 -21.71 31.46
C ARG A 589 21.77 -20.32 32.06
N ARG A 590 20.59 -19.98 32.54
CA ARG A 590 20.25 -18.64 33.04
C ARG A 590 20.18 -18.50 34.56
N THR A 591 20.19 -19.55 35.30
CA THR A 591 20.27 -19.47 36.79
C THR A 591 21.65 -19.06 37.20
N ASP A 592 21.74 -17.93 37.95
CA ASP A 592 22.99 -17.47 38.58
C ASP A 592 23.63 -18.64 39.32
N PRO A 593 24.94 -18.91 39.15
CA PRO A 593 25.63 -19.96 39.89
C PRO A 593 25.50 -19.80 41.40
N VAL A 594 25.37 -18.57 41.92
CA VAL A 594 25.17 -18.26 43.33
C VAL A 594 23.76 -18.69 43.80
N ASP A 595 22.72 -18.42 42.95
CA ASP A 595 21.34 -18.84 43.23
C ASP A 595 21.19 -20.36 43.21
N ARG A 596 21.98 -21.06 42.39
CA ARG A 596 22.04 -22.54 42.41
C ARG A 596 22.55 -23.11 43.71
N LEU A 597 23.62 -22.49 44.27
CA LEU A 597 24.17 -22.90 45.56
C LEU A 597 23.19 -22.60 46.71
N TYR A 598 22.48 -21.47 46.65
CA TYR A 598 21.42 -21.16 47.59
C TYR A 598 20.28 -22.17 47.57
N SER A 599 19.82 -22.54 46.38
CA SER A 599 18.77 -23.59 46.21
C SER A 599 19.26 -24.94 46.75
N ALA A 600 20.54 -25.29 46.56
CA ALA A 600 21.12 -26.50 47.10
C ALA A 600 21.19 -26.48 48.63
N LEU A 601 21.51 -25.32 49.24
CA LEU A 601 21.45 -25.14 50.68
C LEU A 601 20.04 -25.33 51.23
N CYS A 602 19.05 -24.68 50.61
CA CYS A 602 17.65 -24.82 51.02
C CYS A 602 17.18 -26.28 50.91
N GLY A 603 17.61 -27.02 49.88
CA GLY A 603 17.30 -28.45 49.74
C GLY A 603 17.89 -29.31 50.86
N ARG A 604 19.15 -29.05 51.25
CA ARG A 604 19.82 -29.78 52.35
C ARG A 604 19.18 -29.48 53.71
N LEU A 605 18.92 -28.20 53.97
CA LEU A 605 18.26 -27.79 55.21
C LEU A 605 16.82 -28.34 55.28
N GLY A 606 16.13 -28.48 54.12
CA GLY A 606 14.83 -29.15 54.03
C GLY A 606 14.88 -30.62 54.42
N GLN A 607 15.98 -31.34 54.05
CA GLN A 607 16.20 -32.73 54.47
C GLN A 607 16.44 -32.88 55.98
N LEU A 608 16.94 -31.81 56.61
CA LEU A 608 17.14 -31.73 58.06
C LEU A 608 15.89 -31.21 58.81
N GLY A 609 14.75 -31.18 58.12
CA GLY A 609 13.47 -30.72 58.73
C GLY A 609 13.27 -29.20 58.78
N LEU A 610 14.21 -28.43 58.23
CA LEU A 610 14.23 -26.98 58.26
C LEU A 610 13.93 -26.38 56.87
N ALA A 611 12.90 -26.87 56.17
CA ALA A 611 12.54 -26.37 54.87
C ALA A 611 12.20 -24.86 54.93
N ARG A 612 12.67 -24.10 53.91
CA ARG A 612 12.37 -22.66 53.79
C ARG A 612 10.90 -22.45 53.40
N ALA A 613 10.19 -21.52 54.06
CA ALA A 613 8.87 -21.11 53.69
C ALA A 613 8.89 -20.29 52.37
N PRO A 614 7.83 -20.33 51.52
CA PRO A 614 7.81 -19.63 50.25
C PRO A 614 8.07 -18.13 50.31
N ASP A 615 7.59 -17.48 51.34
CA ASP A 615 7.68 -16.04 51.65
C ASP A 615 8.86 -15.64 52.50
N GLU A 616 9.67 -16.60 52.97
CA GLU A 616 10.77 -16.38 53.89
C GLU A 616 12.03 -15.88 53.18
N GLY A 617 12.51 -14.67 53.53
CA GLY A 617 13.75 -14.12 53.03
C GLY A 617 14.99 -14.79 53.62
N PRO A 618 16.18 -14.67 52.99
CA PRO A 618 17.43 -15.33 53.47
C PRO A 618 17.83 -14.94 54.90
N THR A 619 17.58 -13.69 55.33
CA THR A 619 17.87 -13.20 56.67
C THR A 619 16.90 -13.76 57.70
N ALA A 620 15.60 -13.82 57.45
CA ALA A 620 14.61 -14.45 58.29
C ALA A 620 14.88 -15.95 58.44
N TYR A 621 15.23 -16.60 57.31
CA TYR A 621 15.60 -18.01 57.30
C TYR A 621 16.84 -18.29 58.18
N ALA A 622 17.87 -17.43 58.12
CA ALA A 622 19.06 -17.54 58.95
C ALA A 622 18.71 -17.43 60.44
N ALA A 623 17.82 -16.49 60.84
CA ALA A 623 17.40 -16.34 62.23
C ALA A 623 16.62 -17.57 62.71
N ARG A 624 15.74 -18.15 61.90
CA ARG A 624 15.01 -19.38 62.23
C ARG A 624 15.89 -20.59 62.39
N ILE A 625 16.94 -20.75 61.52
CA ILE A 625 17.90 -21.82 61.62
C ILE A 625 18.71 -21.70 62.93
N ALA A 626 19.12 -20.48 63.32
CA ALA A 626 19.81 -20.24 64.56
C ALA A 626 18.94 -20.58 65.80
N ALA A 627 17.65 -20.29 65.74
CA ALA A 627 16.69 -20.63 66.80
C ALA A 627 16.35 -22.13 66.90
N ALA A 628 16.50 -22.87 65.80
CA ALA A 628 16.20 -24.29 65.71
C ALA A 628 17.28 -25.21 66.34
N GLY A 629 18.41 -24.67 66.82
CA GLY A 629 19.41 -25.42 67.60
C GLY A 629 20.16 -26.48 66.80
N LEU A 630 20.44 -26.25 65.49
CA LEU A 630 21.32 -27.13 64.72
C LEU A 630 22.69 -27.25 65.39
N ALA A 631 23.35 -28.42 65.17
CA ALA A 631 24.72 -28.64 65.68
C ALA A 631 25.65 -27.45 65.37
N PRO A 632 26.56 -27.08 66.28
CA PRO A 632 27.34 -25.84 66.21
C PRO A 632 28.08 -25.60 64.88
N GLY A 633 28.55 -26.64 64.22
CA GLY A 633 29.28 -26.58 62.96
C GLY A 633 28.38 -26.32 61.74
N PRO A 634 27.36 -27.17 61.42
CA PRO A 634 26.43 -27.01 60.32
C PRO A 634 25.55 -25.76 60.44
N GLY A 635 25.08 -25.42 61.64
CA GLY A 635 24.26 -24.24 61.90
C GLY A 635 25.01 -22.92 61.63
N ALA A 636 26.27 -22.84 62.11
CA ALA A 636 27.11 -21.68 61.88
C ALA A 636 27.48 -21.51 60.38
N ALA A 637 27.75 -22.61 59.67
CA ALA A 637 28.02 -22.61 58.22
C ALA A 637 26.81 -22.18 57.41
N ALA A 638 25.56 -22.65 57.76
CA ALA A 638 24.33 -22.23 57.10
C ALA A 638 24.05 -20.76 57.33
N GLY A 639 24.21 -20.28 58.55
CA GLY A 639 24.00 -18.86 58.90
C GLY A 639 24.95 -17.93 58.16
N GLU A 640 26.26 -18.31 58.10
CA GLU A 640 27.25 -17.52 57.33
C GLU A 640 26.97 -17.53 55.84
N PHE A 641 26.58 -18.67 55.27
CA PHE A 641 26.17 -18.77 53.87
C PHE A 641 25.02 -17.80 53.58
N LEU A 642 23.98 -17.81 54.38
CA LEU A 642 22.79 -16.97 54.21
C LEU A 642 23.11 -15.48 54.37
N ARG A 643 23.98 -15.10 55.29
CA ARG A 643 24.47 -13.71 55.40
C ARG A 643 25.18 -13.25 54.17
N ARG A 644 26.15 -14.03 53.67
CA ARG A 644 26.93 -13.70 52.45
C ARG A 644 26.08 -13.70 51.20
N TYR A 645 25.13 -14.62 51.07
CA TYR A 645 24.16 -14.65 49.98
C TYR A 645 23.28 -13.40 50.02
N SER A 646 22.76 -13.02 51.18
CA SER A 646 21.95 -11.83 51.38
C SER A 646 22.73 -10.56 51.03
N ALA A 647 23.97 -10.42 51.50
CA ALA A 647 24.83 -9.30 51.14
C ALA A 647 25.11 -9.22 49.65
N TYR A 648 25.30 -10.36 48.96
CA TYR A 648 25.46 -10.41 47.51
C TYR A 648 24.19 -10.04 46.78
N ARG A 649 23.04 -10.54 47.21
CA ARG A 649 21.78 -10.37 46.46
C ARG A 649 21.15 -9.00 46.62
N TYR A 650 21.26 -8.40 47.78
CA TYR A 650 20.60 -7.16 48.18
C TYR A 650 21.55 -5.98 48.45
N GLY A 651 22.84 -6.21 48.55
CA GLY A 651 23.84 -5.18 48.75
C GLY A 651 24.45 -4.64 47.46
N PRO A 652 25.29 -3.57 47.54
CA PRO A 652 25.99 -3.05 46.39
C PRO A 652 27.01 -4.08 45.86
N GLN A 653 26.93 -4.40 44.57
CA GLN A 653 27.79 -5.41 43.95
C GLN A 653 29.00 -4.79 43.22
N PRO A 654 30.23 -4.98 43.68
CA PRO A 654 31.41 -4.63 42.92
C PRO A 654 31.65 -5.63 41.77
N ALA A 655 32.29 -5.17 40.67
CA ALA A 655 32.60 -6.02 39.54
C ALA A 655 33.41 -7.28 39.98
N GLY A 656 32.93 -8.46 39.53
CA GLY A 656 33.55 -9.74 39.90
C GLY A 656 33.16 -10.31 41.27
N ALA A 657 32.15 -9.76 41.96
CA ALA A 657 31.70 -10.25 43.27
C ALA A 657 31.27 -11.73 43.25
N ALA A 658 30.57 -12.16 42.19
CA ALA A 658 30.12 -13.55 42.04
C ALA A 658 31.29 -14.55 42.00
N SER A 659 32.35 -14.26 41.24
CA SER A 659 33.48 -15.16 41.09
C SER A 659 34.29 -15.35 42.39
N ARG A 660 34.35 -14.32 43.24
CA ARG A 660 34.99 -14.40 44.55
C ARG A 660 34.12 -15.11 45.60
N LEU A 661 32.82 -14.96 45.50
CA LEU A 661 31.84 -15.52 46.45
C LEU A 661 31.60 -17.02 46.23
N LEU A 662 31.61 -17.49 44.98
CA LEU A 662 31.29 -18.87 44.61
C LEU A 662 32.14 -19.95 45.36
N PRO A 663 33.49 -19.84 45.47
CA PRO A 663 34.27 -20.83 46.19
C PRO A 663 33.96 -20.86 47.69
N ILE A 664 33.69 -19.68 48.28
CA ILE A 664 33.35 -19.56 49.69
C ILE A 664 31.99 -20.22 49.98
N LEU A 665 31.01 -19.94 49.15
CA LEU A 665 29.66 -20.53 49.31
C LEU A 665 29.70 -22.06 49.08
N LYS A 666 30.55 -22.57 48.19
CA LYS A 666 30.71 -24.02 48.00
C LYS A 666 31.33 -24.68 49.24
N ASP A 667 32.34 -24.06 49.82
CA ASP A 667 32.94 -24.57 51.06
C ASP A 667 31.96 -24.57 52.23
N LEU A 668 31.23 -23.45 52.44
CA LEU A 668 30.19 -23.37 53.47
C LEU A 668 29.07 -24.40 53.24
N LEU A 669 28.64 -24.62 51.98
CA LEU A 669 27.65 -25.63 51.64
C LEU A 669 28.11 -27.05 51.93
N SER A 670 29.42 -27.34 51.76
CA SER A 670 30.00 -28.67 52.07
C SER A 670 29.98 -29.01 53.55
N ARG A 671 30.00 -27.98 54.42
CA ARG A 671 29.97 -28.11 55.89
C ARG A 671 28.55 -28.28 56.47
N VAL A 672 27.51 -28.05 55.65
CA VAL A 672 26.09 -28.32 55.99
C VAL A 672 25.75 -29.73 55.49
N ARG A 673 26.08 -30.72 56.33
CA ARG A 673 25.78 -32.14 56.10
C ARG A 673 24.94 -32.67 57.24
#